data_186d35693c21d87145d64b7ef18e4b0e
#
_entry.id   186d35693c21d87145d64b7ef18e4b0e
#
_cell.length_a   1.000
_cell.length_b   1.000
_cell.length_c   1.000
_cell.angle_alpha   90.00
_cell.angle_beta   90.00
_cell.angle_gamma   90.00
#
_symmetry.space_group_name_H-M   'P 1'
#
loop_
_entity.id
_entity.type
_entity.pdbx_description
1 polymer ?
#
loop_
_entity_poly.entity_id
_entity_poly.type
_entity_poly.pdbx_seq_one_letter_code
_entity_poly.pdbx_strand_id
1 'polypeptide(L)'
;MGELFRRIVYLLNRRRMDAEIESDMEFHREMAARAGRNNFGNTLRMREQAREAWGWTWLDRLIQDLNFTTRTLTRSPGFTITAVLVLAIGIGVNVAAFSLFNMVALEPLPVRDPGSLVRIERRSPQNYTSEMPYTSAVFYGQHAKTLSAMIAVLGVPPMQIDDDIQPTSASFATPNYFAELGSPAGYGRLFDPAREGSANALPVVVISYSLWQHRFNGDPGILGQTIRLNKKPATVIGVTPYTFASLGGQTPDIWIPMAQQPYFVTGSTILTDPSAGSVRMWGRLAPGVTAKVAAQELLSLTNELRRQHPKDIWDNEYIDIHPGGHLQVMQPEMYRVAGMVALLTLLILSVACANLGGLLLARAVTREREIGIRMAIGATRARIFRQLCTESLVLAMLGATAGMGLSYVCLRVALSRLPVPGWLSATPDWRVLLFTFGIAMVAALMFGFAPALQIARQRQRKTIIRQILIAAQVAASCVLLIVAGLLVRATQHVLYTDPGFAYESLLSVDPQLGHYNYSPAAARAYLDKMQERLRGLPGVQSVSLVRLPPLGHAISRMDEEINGHPVPVYPNWVTPDLFKTMEIPIRLGRTFYPGEKNAVIVSEAMARKEWPGQNPVGQLLPNGDGKDTVVGVAGDAHVNAVNDDDAVEQYWPAQTDDMPDMTVMVRSSGDPGGLPPMIKSISESLDPALFPEIREMKILYRDNVLQMVETIAETVTMIGLIAVLVAAVGIIGLVSFSVSQRLKEIAIRMALGAGKREVLTAVLRQFAWPVGIGLITGTGLALAASTLLRKILFGVSNLDPLGYTGAILVLMGIIVLAGLLPARRALRLDLAKTLHYE
;
A
#
# COMPACT_ATOMS: atom_id res chain seq x y z
N MET A 1 -29.20 8.55 40.32
CA MET A 1 -28.08 7.65 40.72
C MET A 1 -28.54 6.36 41.39
N GLY A 2 -29.65 6.31 42.14
CA GLY A 2 -30.08 5.11 42.89
C GLY A 2 -30.48 3.87 42.05
N GLU A 3 -31.05 4.05 40.85
CA GLU A 3 -31.54 2.91 40.06
C GLU A 3 -30.43 2.15 39.32
N LEU A 4 -29.43 2.88 38.79
CA LEU A 4 -28.26 2.28 38.13
C LEU A 4 -27.37 1.53 39.13
N PHE A 5 -27.20 2.09 40.33
CA PHE A 5 -26.44 1.46 41.41
C PHE A 5 -27.12 0.18 41.92
N ARG A 6 -28.43 0.18 42.11
CA ARG A 6 -29.21 -1.02 42.48
C ARG A 6 -29.06 -2.13 41.43
N ARG A 7 -29.12 -1.81 40.14
CA ARG A 7 -29.00 -2.77 39.04
C ARG A 7 -27.59 -3.37 38.98
N ILE A 8 -26.56 -2.55 39.26
CA ILE A 8 -25.18 -3.03 39.33
C ILE A 8 -24.98 -3.96 40.51
N VAL A 9 -25.46 -3.59 41.70
CA VAL A 9 -25.40 -4.43 42.91
C VAL A 9 -26.13 -5.75 42.73
N TYR A 10 -27.30 -5.74 42.05
CA TYR A 10 -28.03 -6.95 41.68
C TYR A 10 -27.20 -7.88 40.76
N LEU A 11 -26.51 -7.31 39.79
CA LEU A 11 -25.62 -8.07 38.88
C LEU A 11 -24.47 -8.74 39.64
N LEU A 12 -23.82 -8.02 40.56
CA LEU A 12 -22.67 -8.52 41.32
C LEU A 12 -23.05 -9.58 42.36
N ASN A 13 -24.23 -9.45 43.00
CA ASN A 13 -24.69 -10.29 44.09
C ASN A 13 -25.95 -11.11 43.75
N ARG A 14 -26.11 -11.48 42.47
CA ARG A 14 -27.30 -12.09 41.91
C ARG A 14 -27.82 -13.29 42.70
N ARG A 15 -26.93 -14.25 43.05
CA ARG A 15 -27.33 -15.47 43.80
C ARG A 15 -27.91 -15.15 45.17
N ARG A 16 -27.33 -14.18 45.87
CA ARG A 16 -27.78 -13.75 47.18
C ARG A 16 -29.11 -13.03 47.11
N MET A 17 -29.25 -12.13 46.18
CA MET A 17 -30.50 -11.34 46.00
C MET A 17 -31.65 -12.19 45.47
N ASP A 18 -31.38 -13.15 44.56
CA ASP A 18 -32.39 -14.13 44.13
C ASP A 18 -32.89 -15.01 45.31
N ALA A 19 -32.00 -15.40 46.26
CA ALA A 19 -32.35 -16.14 47.44
C ALA A 19 -33.14 -15.26 48.47
N GLU A 20 -32.78 -14.00 48.62
CA GLU A 20 -33.51 -13.02 49.46
C GLU A 20 -34.94 -12.79 48.92
N ILE A 21 -35.10 -12.62 47.59
CA ILE A 21 -36.43 -12.49 46.95
C ILE A 21 -37.27 -13.76 47.18
N GLU A 22 -36.65 -14.96 47.13
CA GLU A 22 -37.35 -16.23 47.36
C GLU A 22 -37.81 -16.36 48.81
N SER A 23 -36.95 -16.03 49.77
CA SER A 23 -37.31 -16.01 51.20
C SER A 23 -38.40 -14.99 51.55
N ASP A 24 -38.33 -13.78 51.00
CA ASP A 24 -39.34 -12.74 51.17
C ASP A 24 -40.70 -13.17 50.60
N MET A 25 -40.69 -13.82 49.42
CA MET A 25 -41.93 -14.32 48.85
C MET A 25 -42.55 -15.49 49.64
N GLU A 26 -41.74 -16.40 50.21
CA GLU A 26 -42.19 -17.45 51.10
C GLU A 26 -42.80 -16.87 52.38
N PHE A 27 -42.13 -15.88 52.98
CA PHE A 27 -42.62 -15.20 54.15
C PHE A 27 -43.97 -14.53 53.91
N HIS A 28 -44.11 -13.78 52.79
CA HIS A 28 -45.38 -13.14 52.40
C HIS A 28 -46.52 -14.16 52.11
N ARG A 29 -46.15 -15.32 51.55
CA ARG A 29 -47.12 -16.40 51.30
C ARG A 29 -47.64 -17.00 52.64
N GLU A 30 -46.72 -17.23 53.61
CA GLU A 30 -47.11 -17.68 54.91
C GLU A 30 -47.96 -16.67 55.65
N MET A 31 -47.66 -15.39 55.57
CA MET A 31 -48.44 -14.33 56.16
C MET A 31 -49.85 -14.24 55.55
N ALA A 32 -50.00 -14.36 54.23
CA ALA A 32 -51.26 -14.38 53.53
C ALA A 32 -52.10 -15.61 53.93
N ALA A 33 -51.50 -16.79 54.09
CA ALA A 33 -52.15 -17.99 54.54
C ALA A 33 -52.65 -17.84 56.00
N ARG A 34 -51.86 -17.26 56.91
CA ARG A 34 -52.23 -16.96 58.26
C ARG A 34 -53.40 -15.93 58.37
N ALA A 35 -53.51 -15.03 57.42
CA ALA A 35 -54.57 -14.02 57.31
C ALA A 35 -55.84 -14.53 56.56
N GLY A 36 -55.92 -15.86 56.29
CA GLY A 36 -57.09 -16.47 55.63
C GLY A 36 -57.28 -16.07 54.16
N ARG A 37 -56.28 -15.45 53.55
CA ARG A 37 -56.29 -15.03 52.10
C ARG A 37 -55.62 -16.07 51.20
N ASN A 38 -56.43 -16.98 50.64
CA ASN A 38 -55.91 -18.08 49.76
C ASN A 38 -55.49 -17.61 48.40
N ASN A 39 -55.48 -16.33 48.08
CA ASN A 39 -55.23 -15.77 46.77
C ASN A 39 -53.90 -14.99 46.74
N PHE A 40 -52.72 -15.67 46.89
CA PHE A 40 -51.44 -15.03 46.86
C PHE A 40 -50.92 -14.79 45.40
N GLY A 41 -51.64 -15.23 44.41
CA GLY A 41 -51.23 -15.12 43.01
C GLY A 41 -50.12 -16.13 42.60
N ASN A 42 -49.72 -16.06 41.35
CA ASN A 42 -48.66 -16.95 40.81
C ASN A 42 -47.25 -16.44 41.23
N THR A 43 -46.62 -17.14 42.16
CA THR A 43 -45.30 -16.85 42.71
C THR A 43 -44.22 -16.75 41.66
N LEU A 44 -44.31 -17.52 40.57
CA LEU A 44 -43.37 -17.46 39.42
C LEU A 44 -43.49 -16.12 38.70
N ARG A 45 -44.71 -15.62 38.52
CA ARG A 45 -44.98 -14.34 37.86
C ARG A 45 -44.49 -13.16 38.69
N MET A 46 -44.68 -13.21 40.02
CA MET A 46 -44.16 -12.18 40.91
C MET A 46 -42.63 -12.16 40.95
N ARG A 47 -41.98 -13.34 40.92
CA ARG A 47 -40.53 -13.47 40.84
C ARG A 47 -39.95 -12.91 39.51
N GLU A 48 -40.67 -13.13 38.41
CA GLU A 48 -40.30 -12.53 37.11
C GLU A 48 -40.45 -11.01 37.11
N GLN A 49 -41.54 -10.49 37.67
CA GLN A 49 -41.77 -9.05 37.81
C GLN A 49 -40.73 -8.37 38.72
N ALA A 50 -40.32 -9.00 39.82
CA ALA A 50 -39.24 -8.52 40.69
C ALA A 50 -37.91 -8.49 39.95
N ARG A 51 -37.59 -9.53 39.17
CA ARG A 51 -36.39 -9.56 38.31
C ARG A 51 -36.41 -8.52 37.20
N GLU A 52 -37.58 -8.23 36.63
CA GLU A 52 -37.74 -7.17 35.64
C GLU A 52 -37.54 -5.77 36.22
N ALA A 53 -37.92 -5.55 37.47
CA ALA A 53 -37.79 -4.27 38.15
C ALA A 53 -36.35 -4.00 38.63
N TRP A 54 -35.59 -5.06 38.98
CA TRP A 54 -34.29 -4.95 39.65
C TRP A 54 -33.11 -5.28 38.72
N GLY A 55 -33.34 -6.05 37.64
CA GLY A 55 -32.29 -6.51 36.71
C GLY A 55 -32.35 -5.84 35.34
N TRP A 56 -31.26 -6.01 34.61
CA TRP A 56 -31.26 -5.72 33.18
C TRP A 56 -31.71 -6.98 32.40
N THR A 57 -32.99 -7.13 32.19
CA THR A 57 -33.59 -8.29 31.49
C THR A 57 -33.00 -8.51 30.10
N TRP A 58 -32.54 -7.47 29.41
CA TRP A 58 -31.84 -7.58 28.13
C TRP A 58 -30.46 -8.24 28.28
N LEU A 59 -29.72 -7.94 29.37
CA LEU A 59 -28.40 -8.53 29.64
C LEU A 59 -28.52 -10.01 30.04
N ASP A 60 -29.53 -10.35 30.86
CA ASP A 60 -29.81 -11.73 31.21
C ASP A 60 -30.15 -12.58 29.99
N ARG A 61 -30.96 -12.01 29.08
CA ARG A 61 -31.30 -12.64 27.81
C ARG A 61 -30.09 -12.80 26.91
N LEU A 62 -29.19 -11.79 26.90
CA LEU A 62 -27.94 -11.86 26.14
C LEU A 62 -27.01 -12.94 26.67
N ILE A 63 -26.82 -13.02 28.01
CA ILE A 63 -26.00 -14.07 28.66
C ILE A 63 -26.55 -15.46 28.36
N GLN A 64 -27.88 -15.64 28.41
CA GLN A 64 -28.52 -16.90 28.05
C GLN A 64 -28.27 -17.28 26.59
N ASP A 65 -28.42 -16.30 25.67
CA ASP A 65 -28.20 -16.50 24.25
C ASP A 65 -26.70 -16.81 23.96
N LEU A 66 -25.76 -16.15 24.66
CA LEU A 66 -24.32 -16.46 24.57
C LEU A 66 -23.98 -17.86 25.07
N ASN A 67 -24.49 -18.24 26.25
CA ASN A 67 -24.27 -19.57 26.82
C ASN A 67 -24.86 -20.68 25.91
N PHE A 68 -26.02 -20.42 25.33
CA PHE A 68 -26.63 -21.33 24.37
C PHE A 68 -25.77 -21.44 23.11
N THR A 69 -25.34 -20.31 22.57
CA THR A 69 -24.50 -20.22 21.36
C THR A 69 -23.18 -20.96 21.56
N THR A 70 -22.47 -20.71 22.67
CA THR A 70 -21.19 -21.41 22.97
C THR A 70 -21.37 -22.93 23.05
N ARG A 71 -22.42 -23.40 23.77
CA ARG A 71 -22.73 -24.83 23.85
C ARG A 71 -23.07 -25.43 22.47
N THR A 72 -23.74 -24.69 21.63
CA THR A 72 -24.11 -25.10 20.28
C THR A 72 -22.92 -25.18 19.34
N LEU A 73 -22.02 -24.22 19.41
CA LEU A 73 -20.80 -24.16 18.60
C LEU A 73 -19.79 -25.25 19.03
N THR A 74 -19.64 -25.51 20.34
CA THR A 74 -18.75 -26.57 20.85
C THR A 74 -19.25 -27.98 20.50
N ARG A 75 -20.58 -28.19 20.38
CA ARG A 75 -21.15 -29.46 19.96
C ARG A 75 -20.98 -29.77 18.46
N SER A 76 -20.62 -28.76 17.66
CA SER A 76 -20.41 -28.93 16.23
C SER A 76 -19.04 -28.34 15.80
N PRO A 77 -17.90 -28.94 16.23
CA PRO A 77 -16.59 -28.33 16.06
C PRO A 77 -16.19 -28.19 14.60
N GLY A 78 -16.50 -29.17 13.74
CA GLY A 78 -16.20 -29.09 12.31
C GLY A 78 -16.85 -27.88 11.60
N PHE A 79 -18.13 -27.62 11.87
CA PHE A 79 -18.80 -26.44 11.37
C PHE A 79 -18.17 -25.15 11.90
N THR A 80 -17.92 -25.07 13.20
CA THR A 80 -17.40 -23.88 13.87
C THR A 80 -16.00 -23.53 13.32
N ILE A 81 -15.11 -24.50 13.20
CA ILE A 81 -13.77 -24.31 12.63
C ILE A 81 -13.86 -23.81 11.19
N THR A 82 -14.68 -24.48 10.35
CA THR A 82 -14.83 -24.06 8.95
C THR A 82 -15.40 -22.65 8.85
N ALA A 83 -16.42 -22.31 9.65
CA ALA A 83 -17.01 -20.97 9.66
C ALA A 83 -16.00 -19.90 10.10
N VAL A 84 -15.27 -20.17 11.19
CA VAL A 84 -14.24 -19.25 11.72
C VAL A 84 -13.09 -19.09 10.71
N LEU A 85 -12.63 -20.17 10.06
CA LEU A 85 -11.58 -20.07 9.04
C LEU A 85 -12.00 -19.24 7.83
N VAL A 86 -13.22 -19.47 7.31
CA VAL A 86 -13.74 -18.69 6.17
C VAL A 86 -13.86 -17.23 6.53
N LEU A 87 -14.39 -16.91 7.71
CA LEU A 87 -14.49 -15.53 8.20
C LEU A 87 -13.13 -14.93 8.51
N ALA A 88 -12.21 -15.69 9.11
CA ALA A 88 -10.85 -15.22 9.40
C ALA A 88 -10.11 -14.81 8.13
N ILE A 89 -10.25 -15.56 7.05
CA ILE A 89 -9.68 -15.20 5.75
C ILE A 89 -10.38 -13.95 5.19
N GLY A 90 -11.72 -13.95 5.11
CA GLY A 90 -12.48 -12.83 4.53
C GLY A 90 -12.32 -11.53 5.30
N ILE A 91 -12.35 -11.56 6.63
CA ILE A 91 -12.14 -10.38 7.50
C ILE A 91 -10.65 -10.03 7.54
N GLY A 92 -9.75 -11.02 7.65
CA GLY A 92 -8.31 -10.83 7.78
C GLY A 92 -7.69 -10.06 6.61
N VAL A 93 -8.09 -10.36 5.37
CA VAL A 93 -7.64 -9.61 4.18
C VAL A 93 -8.08 -8.15 4.26
N ASN A 94 -9.31 -7.87 4.68
CA ASN A 94 -9.80 -6.50 4.88
C ASN A 94 -9.03 -5.77 5.99
N VAL A 95 -8.76 -6.45 7.10
CA VAL A 95 -8.00 -5.90 8.22
C VAL A 95 -6.55 -5.63 7.80
N ALA A 96 -5.92 -6.52 7.02
CA ALA A 96 -4.56 -6.33 6.49
C ALA A 96 -4.49 -5.11 5.56
N ALA A 97 -5.43 -5.00 4.61
CA ALA A 97 -5.50 -3.85 3.71
C ALA A 97 -5.72 -2.53 4.46
N PHE A 98 -6.64 -2.53 5.44
CA PHE A 98 -6.87 -1.35 6.26
C PHE A 98 -5.67 -1.02 7.16
N SER A 99 -5.01 -2.02 7.75
CA SER A 99 -3.82 -1.80 8.59
C SER A 99 -2.67 -1.18 7.78
N LEU A 100 -2.46 -1.63 6.53
CA LEU A 100 -1.48 -1.03 5.64
C LEU A 100 -1.86 0.42 5.30
N PHE A 101 -3.12 0.67 4.96
CA PHE A 101 -3.63 2.01 4.71
C PHE A 101 -3.51 2.92 5.95
N ASN A 102 -3.85 2.41 7.12
CA ASN A 102 -3.72 3.13 8.39
C ASN A 102 -2.26 3.52 8.65
N MET A 103 -1.33 2.58 8.48
CA MET A 103 0.11 2.78 8.69
C MET A 103 0.69 3.86 7.77
N VAL A 104 0.26 3.90 6.51
CA VAL A 104 0.79 4.85 5.52
C VAL A 104 0.10 6.21 5.60
N ALA A 105 -1.22 6.23 5.79
CA ALA A 105 -2.05 7.41 5.57
C ALA A 105 -2.65 8.03 6.84
N LEU A 106 -2.95 7.23 7.86
CA LEU A 106 -3.72 7.69 9.03
C LEU A 106 -2.91 7.71 10.32
N GLU A 107 -1.90 6.85 10.44
CA GLU A 107 -1.07 6.80 11.64
C GLU A 107 -0.11 8.01 11.64
N PRO A 108 -0.17 8.86 12.67
CA PRO A 108 0.75 9.97 12.76
C PRO A 108 2.17 9.48 13.07
N LEU A 109 3.16 10.17 12.53
CA LEU A 109 4.56 9.95 12.91
C LEU A 109 4.72 10.09 14.43
N PRO A 110 5.59 9.29 15.06
CA PRO A 110 5.87 9.40 16.49
C PRO A 110 6.77 10.62 16.80
N VAL A 111 6.27 11.79 16.48
CA VAL A 111 6.93 13.08 16.67
C VAL A 111 6.08 13.99 17.54
N ARG A 112 6.68 15.06 18.07
CA ARG A 112 5.97 16.05 18.88
C ARG A 112 4.88 16.72 18.05
N ASP A 113 3.64 16.69 18.54
CA ASP A 113 2.47 17.34 17.95
C ASP A 113 2.40 17.20 16.41
N PRO A 114 2.20 15.98 15.88
CA PRO A 114 2.22 15.72 14.45
C PRO A 114 1.14 16.48 13.68
N GLY A 115 0.03 16.87 14.36
CA GLY A 115 -1.08 17.59 13.75
C GLY A 115 -0.73 19.04 13.38
N SER A 116 0.24 19.67 14.08
CA SER A 116 0.72 21.01 13.74
C SER A 116 1.85 21.03 12.73
N LEU A 117 2.43 19.86 12.42
CA LEU A 117 3.52 19.75 11.46
C LEU A 117 2.97 19.71 10.03
N VAL A 118 3.46 20.61 9.19
CA VAL A 118 3.05 20.72 7.77
C VAL A 118 4.28 20.65 6.87
N ARG A 119 4.10 20.02 5.72
CA ARG A 119 5.06 20.00 4.62
C ARG A 119 4.72 21.15 3.67
N ILE A 120 5.72 21.88 3.24
CA ILE A 120 5.61 23.10 2.45
C ILE A 120 6.29 22.86 1.10
N GLU A 121 5.55 23.00 0.00
CA GLU A 121 5.99 22.67 -1.34
C GLU A 121 5.71 23.84 -2.30
N ARG A 122 6.56 23.99 -3.32
CA ARG A 122 6.38 25.00 -4.38
C ARG A 122 5.48 24.45 -5.47
N ARG A 123 4.57 25.24 -5.96
CA ARG A 123 3.67 24.87 -7.05
C ARG A 123 3.35 26.03 -7.98
N SER A 124 3.24 25.73 -9.26
CA SER A 124 2.65 26.62 -10.27
C SER A 124 1.75 25.78 -11.20
N PRO A 125 0.97 26.39 -12.09
CA PRO A 125 0.17 25.64 -13.04
C PRO A 125 0.98 24.64 -13.89
N GLN A 126 2.25 24.95 -14.15
CA GLN A 126 3.15 24.17 -15.02
C GLN A 126 4.16 23.34 -14.23
N ASN A 127 4.55 23.79 -13.04
CA ASN A 127 5.65 23.20 -12.27
C ASN A 127 5.22 22.80 -10.87
N TYR A 128 5.79 21.69 -10.42
CA TYR A 128 5.65 21.19 -9.06
C TYR A 128 6.98 20.67 -8.55
N THR A 129 7.38 21.09 -7.36
CA THR A 129 8.52 20.48 -6.65
C THR A 129 8.32 20.52 -5.15
N SER A 130 8.78 19.47 -4.48
CA SER A 130 8.87 19.43 -3.01
C SER A 130 10.09 20.17 -2.45
N GLU A 131 10.93 20.70 -3.32
CA GLU A 131 12.19 21.34 -2.96
C GLU A 131 12.15 22.82 -3.27
N MET A 132 12.83 23.61 -2.45
CA MET A 132 12.95 25.06 -2.63
C MET A 132 14.36 25.54 -2.28
N PRO A 133 14.76 26.74 -2.72
CA PRO A 133 16.00 27.34 -2.29
C PRO A 133 16.06 27.49 -0.76
N TYR A 134 17.21 27.21 -0.17
CA TYR A 134 17.39 27.40 1.27
C TYR A 134 17.17 28.85 1.70
N THR A 135 17.55 29.81 0.87
CA THR A 135 17.30 31.26 1.06
C THR A 135 15.79 31.54 1.20
N SER A 136 14.95 30.92 0.37
CA SER A 136 13.49 31.06 0.46
C SER A 136 12.96 30.44 1.77
N ALA A 137 13.48 29.26 2.16
CA ALA A 137 13.08 28.64 3.42
C ALA A 137 13.44 29.51 4.64
N VAL A 138 14.62 30.13 4.64
CA VAL A 138 15.05 31.09 5.69
C VAL A 138 14.14 32.32 5.69
N PHE A 139 13.84 32.87 4.51
CA PHE A 139 12.93 34.01 4.39
C PHE A 139 11.55 33.73 4.98
N TYR A 140 10.93 32.59 4.62
CA TYR A 140 9.65 32.19 5.20
C TYR A 140 9.73 31.95 6.71
N GLY A 141 10.79 31.31 7.20
CA GLY A 141 10.99 31.08 8.62
C GLY A 141 11.14 32.35 9.45
N GLN A 142 11.68 33.45 8.86
CA GLN A 142 11.85 34.73 9.52
C GLN A 142 10.61 35.64 9.47
N HIS A 143 9.80 35.54 8.42
CA HIS A 143 8.72 36.49 8.16
C HIS A 143 7.30 35.89 8.40
N ALA A 144 7.13 34.57 8.33
CA ALA A 144 5.83 33.93 8.53
C ALA A 144 5.47 33.90 10.02
N LYS A 145 4.38 34.59 10.38
CA LYS A 145 3.82 34.61 11.75
C LYS A 145 2.97 33.39 12.04
N THR A 146 2.48 32.73 10.98
CA THR A 146 1.66 31.51 11.07
C THR A 146 2.49 30.26 11.33
N LEU A 147 3.82 30.34 11.20
CA LEU A 147 4.75 29.27 11.54
C LEU A 147 5.49 29.61 12.83
N SER A 148 5.43 28.72 13.82
CA SER A 148 6.19 28.85 15.07
C SER A 148 7.63 28.33 14.93
N ALA A 149 7.89 27.44 13.99
CA ALA A 149 9.21 26.94 13.66
C ALA A 149 9.27 26.50 12.19
N MET A 150 10.47 26.55 11.61
CA MET A 150 10.77 26.05 10.28
C MET A 150 11.89 25.02 10.38
N ILE A 151 11.72 23.93 9.65
CA ILE A 151 12.70 22.86 9.49
C ILE A 151 13.02 22.74 8.00
N ALA A 152 14.30 22.75 7.66
CA ALA A 152 14.76 22.45 6.32
C ALA A 152 15.69 21.22 6.34
N VAL A 153 15.52 20.35 5.36
CA VAL A 153 16.32 19.15 5.18
C VAL A 153 16.85 19.13 3.74
N LEU A 154 18.15 19.02 3.61
CA LEU A 154 18.85 18.84 2.32
C LEU A 154 19.32 17.41 2.24
N GLY A 155 18.76 16.65 1.31
CA GLY A 155 19.32 15.37 0.91
C GLY A 155 20.62 15.60 0.15
N VAL A 156 21.61 14.79 0.47
CA VAL A 156 22.88 14.81 -0.27
C VAL A 156 23.17 13.43 -0.80
N PRO A 157 23.99 13.37 -1.86
CA PRO A 157 24.52 12.10 -2.32
C PRO A 157 25.18 11.32 -1.17
N PRO A 158 25.15 9.98 -1.22
CA PRO A 158 25.78 9.17 -0.19
C PRO A 158 27.23 9.54 0.06
N MET A 159 27.61 9.63 1.32
CA MET A 159 28.97 9.96 1.73
C MET A 159 29.75 8.72 2.12
N GLN A 160 31.06 8.77 1.96
CA GLN A 160 31.97 7.73 2.44
C GLN A 160 32.38 8.02 3.89
N ILE A 161 32.34 6.98 4.73
CA ILE A 161 32.91 7.04 6.09
C ILE A 161 34.30 6.41 6.03
N ASP A 162 35.31 7.19 6.45
CA ASP A 162 36.72 6.80 6.41
C ASP A 162 37.12 6.31 5.01
N ASP A 163 37.75 5.16 4.89
CA ASP A 163 38.19 4.59 3.61
C ASP A 163 37.22 3.49 3.07
N ASP A 164 36.03 3.36 3.66
CA ASP A 164 35.07 2.36 3.23
C ASP A 164 34.46 2.73 1.89
N ILE A 165 34.33 1.74 1.03
CA ILE A 165 33.75 1.88 -0.32
C ILE A 165 32.22 1.94 -0.27
N GLN A 166 31.60 1.44 0.83
CA GLN A 166 30.14 1.42 0.93
C GLN A 166 29.61 2.84 1.17
N PRO A 167 28.75 3.33 0.26
CA PRO A 167 28.14 4.64 0.41
C PRO A 167 27.16 4.64 1.60
N THR A 168 27.22 5.70 2.40
CA THR A 168 26.36 5.90 3.58
C THR A 168 25.42 7.07 3.33
N SER A 169 24.13 6.89 3.54
CA SER A 169 23.14 7.94 3.32
C SER A 169 23.31 9.07 4.34
N ALA A 170 23.33 10.33 3.87
CA ALA A 170 23.48 11.50 4.71
C ALA A 170 22.45 12.57 4.37
N SER A 171 22.14 13.42 5.35
CA SER A 171 21.28 14.59 5.14
C SER A 171 21.74 15.74 6.02
N PHE A 172 21.75 16.94 5.44
CA PHE A 172 21.86 18.16 6.23
C PHE A 172 20.49 18.55 6.76
N ALA A 173 20.43 18.89 8.04
CA ALA A 173 19.20 19.33 8.68
C ALA A 173 19.44 20.62 9.47
N THR A 174 18.43 21.48 9.55
CA THR A 174 18.48 22.65 10.41
C THR A 174 18.72 22.25 11.86
N PRO A 175 19.47 23.00 12.66
CA PRO A 175 19.87 22.61 14.03
C PRO A 175 18.69 22.36 14.98
N ASN A 176 17.53 22.92 14.71
CA ASN A 176 16.28 22.70 15.47
C ASN A 176 15.55 21.40 15.10
N TYR A 177 16.01 20.64 14.10
CA TYR A 177 15.35 19.46 13.57
C TYR A 177 14.87 18.49 14.64
N PHE A 178 15.79 18.00 15.47
CA PHE A 178 15.46 17.00 16.50
C PHE A 178 14.60 17.58 17.63
N ALA A 179 14.85 18.83 18.01
CA ALA A 179 14.09 19.53 19.06
C ALA A 179 12.63 19.73 18.63
N GLU A 180 12.41 20.12 17.36
CA GLU A 180 11.06 20.27 16.81
C GLU A 180 10.33 18.93 16.66
N LEU A 181 11.03 17.86 16.34
CA LEU A 181 10.44 16.53 16.32
C LEU A 181 10.20 15.96 17.73
N GLY A 182 10.77 16.58 18.77
CA GLY A 182 10.63 16.09 20.15
C GLY A 182 11.34 14.77 20.40
N SER A 183 12.35 14.44 19.57
CA SER A 183 13.07 13.18 19.71
C SER A 183 14.09 13.28 20.84
N PRO A 184 14.11 12.34 21.81
CA PRO A 184 15.23 12.18 22.72
C PRO A 184 16.43 11.59 21.98
N ALA A 185 17.64 11.77 22.53
CA ALA A 185 18.79 11.02 22.07
C ALA A 185 18.68 9.55 22.51
N GLY A 186 19.05 8.61 21.64
CA GLY A 186 19.22 7.23 22.01
C GLY A 186 20.49 7.08 22.89
N TYR A 187 21.58 7.68 22.42
CA TYR A 187 22.85 7.80 23.13
C TYR A 187 23.48 9.17 22.84
N GLY A 188 24.21 9.73 23.79
CA GLY A 188 24.85 11.03 23.64
C GLY A 188 23.86 12.20 23.61
N ARG A 189 24.04 13.13 22.70
CA ARG A 189 23.16 14.30 22.48
C ARG A 189 22.80 14.48 21.01
N LEU A 190 21.70 15.16 20.74
CA LEU A 190 21.30 15.60 19.41
C LEU A 190 21.70 17.06 19.16
N PHE A 191 21.34 17.61 17.99
CA PHE A 191 21.67 19.00 17.65
C PHE A 191 20.99 19.99 18.60
N ASP A 192 21.72 21.07 18.91
CA ASP A 192 21.29 22.22 19.68
C ASP A 192 21.47 23.47 18.81
N PRO A 193 20.42 24.26 18.52
CA PRO A 193 20.54 25.48 17.74
C PRO A 193 21.60 26.47 18.24
N ALA A 194 21.80 26.53 19.57
CA ALA A 194 22.77 27.42 20.16
C ALA A 194 24.22 26.99 19.89
N ARG A 195 24.47 25.72 19.66
CA ARG A 195 25.82 25.16 19.45
C ARG A 195 26.13 24.94 17.99
N GLU A 196 25.20 24.35 17.24
CA GLU A 196 25.39 23.93 15.86
C GLU A 196 24.77 24.89 14.82
N GLY A 197 24.21 26.02 15.25
CA GLY A 197 23.61 27.02 14.37
C GLY A 197 24.58 27.90 13.58
N SER A 198 25.87 27.85 13.87
CA SER A 198 26.90 28.64 13.21
C SER A 198 27.74 27.81 12.24
N ALA A 199 28.13 28.39 11.11
CA ALA A 199 29.07 27.80 10.17
C ALA A 199 30.46 27.55 10.79
N ASN A 200 30.82 28.28 11.82
CA ASN A 200 32.11 28.15 12.55
C ASN A 200 32.03 27.15 13.72
N ALA A 201 30.89 26.49 13.93
CA ALA A 201 30.78 25.44 14.92
C ALA A 201 31.68 24.24 14.57
N LEU A 202 32.10 23.48 15.59
CA LEU A 202 32.88 22.26 15.35
C LEU A 202 32.07 21.28 14.48
N PRO A 203 32.71 20.61 13.49
CA PRO A 203 32.02 19.63 12.66
C PRO A 203 31.54 18.44 13.49
N VAL A 204 30.23 18.26 13.57
CA VAL A 204 29.59 17.21 14.34
C VAL A 204 28.54 16.47 13.52
N VAL A 205 28.27 15.23 13.90
CA VAL A 205 27.25 14.41 13.28
C VAL A 205 26.45 13.62 14.30
N VAL A 206 25.22 13.34 13.94
CA VAL A 206 24.34 12.38 14.63
C VAL A 206 24.16 11.19 13.69
N ILE A 207 24.33 9.98 14.20
CA ILE A 207 24.19 8.75 13.41
C ILE A 207 22.88 8.03 13.74
N SER A 208 22.38 7.25 12.78
CA SER A 208 21.19 6.42 12.99
C SER A 208 21.50 5.23 13.91
N TYR A 209 20.48 4.73 14.60
CA TYR A 209 20.59 3.49 15.38
C TYR A 209 21.04 2.30 14.49
N SER A 210 20.54 2.26 13.25
CA SER A 210 20.87 1.21 12.29
C SER A 210 22.37 1.24 11.93
N LEU A 211 22.90 2.41 11.56
CA LEU A 211 24.32 2.58 11.26
C LEU A 211 25.21 2.22 12.46
N TRP A 212 24.81 2.67 13.66
CA TRP A 212 25.52 2.37 14.89
C TRP A 212 25.58 0.86 15.16
N GLN A 213 24.48 0.13 14.98
CA GLN A 213 24.44 -1.32 15.18
C GLN A 213 25.25 -2.09 14.13
N HIS A 214 25.04 -1.78 12.84
CA HIS A 214 25.58 -2.60 11.77
C HIS A 214 27.06 -2.30 11.47
N ARG A 215 27.45 -1.04 11.60
CA ARG A 215 28.80 -0.62 11.24
C ARG A 215 29.73 -0.48 12.48
N PHE A 216 29.20 0.01 13.58
CA PHE A 216 29.96 0.26 14.80
C PHE A 216 29.67 -0.76 15.90
N ASN A 217 29.01 -1.90 15.54
CA ASN A 217 28.70 -3.03 16.45
C ASN A 217 28.02 -2.62 17.75
N GLY A 218 27.28 -1.49 17.75
CA GLY A 218 26.61 -0.99 18.94
C GLY A 218 27.57 -0.48 20.02
N ASP A 219 28.82 -0.16 19.69
CA ASP A 219 29.80 0.34 20.65
C ASP A 219 29.45 1.76 21.16
N PRO A 220 29.16 1.95 22.44
CA PRO A 220 28.96 3.27 23.02
C PRO A 220 30.19 4.20 22.96
N GLY A 221 31.39 3.62 22.81
CA GLY A 221 32.64 4.36 22.68
C GLY A 221 32.73 5.19 21.42
N ILE A 222 31.83 5.06 20.45
CA ILE A 222 31.75 5.90 19.24
C ILE A 222 31.47 7.37 19.58
N LEU A 223 30.83 7.66 20.72
CA LEU A 223 30.54 9.02 21.14
C LEU A 223 31.83 9.78 21.45
N GLY A 224 31.96 10.95 20.83
CA GLY A 224 33.18 11.78 20.90
C GLY A 224 34.32 11.33 19.99
N GLN A 225 34.18 10.22 19.28
CA GLN A 225 35.14 9.81 18.27
C GLN A 225 34.97 10.65 17.00
N THR A 226 36.06 10.84 16.30
CA THR A 226 36.10 11.52 15.00
C THR A 226 36.08 10.47 13.89
N ILE A 227 35.06 10.54 13.04
CA ILE A 227 34.96 9.81 11.77
C ILE A 227 35.28 10.77 10.63
N ARG A 228 35.70 10.26 9.49
CA ARG A 228 35.93 11.10 8.30
C ARG A 228 34.79 10.88 7.30
N LEU A 229 34.05 11.94 7.02
CA LEU A 229 33.02 11.95 5.97
C LEU A 229 33.62 12.62 4.71
N ASN A 230 33.75 11.86 3.63
CA ASN A 230 34.45 12.34 2.43
C ASN A 230 35.80 12.96 2.78
N LYS A 231 36.61 12.23 3.57
CA LYS A 231 37.93 12.65 4.10
C LYS A 231 37.91 13.84 5.08
N LYS A 232 36.77 14.46 5.36
CA LYS A 232 36.65 15.57 6.30
C LYS A 232 36.27 15.08 7.69
N PRO A 233 37.03 15.47 8.73
CA PRO A 233 36.74 14.99 10.08
C PRO A 233 35.44 15.59 10.64
N ALA A 234 34.68 14.74 11.34
CA ALA A 234 33.48 15.11 12.06
C ALA A 234 33.35 14.29 13.35
N THR A 235 32.93 14.89 14.43
CA THR A 235 32.76 14.20 15.72
C THR A 235 31.36 13.64 15.85
N VAL A 236 31.25 12.35 16.18
CA VAL A 236 29.95 11.73 16.49
C VAL A 236 29.50 12.19 17.87
N ILE A 237 28.40 12.96 17.93
CA ILE A 237 27.87 13.52 19.19
C ILE A 237 26.69 12.73 19.74
N GLY A 238 26.03 11.94 18.92
CA GLY A 238 24.86 11.20 19.35
C GLY A 238 24.39 10.16 18.36
N VAL A 239 23.52 9.29 18.86
CA VAL A 239 22.82 8.25 18.10
C VAL A 239 21.33 8.47 18.28
N THR A 240 20.56 8.38 17.20
CA THR A 240 19.09 8.43 17.29
C THR A 240 18.54 7.17 17.98
N PRO A 241 17.37 7.25 18.63
CA PRO A 241 16.74 6.03 19.14
C PRO A 241 16.27 5.12 18.00
N TYR A 242 16.14 3.83 18.26
CA TYR A 242 15.62 2.85 17.29
C TYR A 242 14.24 3.25 16.72
N THR A 243 13.42 3.88 17.54
CA THR A 243 12.06 4.34 17.19
C THR A 243 12.02 5.71 16.52
N PHE A 244 13.18 6.27 16.12
CA PHE A 244 13.21 7.59 15.50
C PHE A 244 12.52 7.60 14.12
N ALA A 245 11.57 8.51 13.95
CA ALA A 245 10.92 8.76 12.67
C ALA A 245 11.51 10.01 12.01
N SER A 246 12.15 9.83 10.88
CA SER A 246 12.64 10.91 10.04
C SER A 246 11.51 11.53 9.20
N LEU A 247 11.63 12.81 8.87
CA LEU A 247 10.73 13.48 7.93
C LEU A 247 11.01 13.02 6.49
N GLY A 248 9.96 12.83 5.71
CA GLY A 248 10.07 12.44 4.30
C GLY A 248 10.22 10.94 4.03
N GLY A 249 9.96 10.08 5.03
CA GLY A 249 9.81 8.64 4.87
C GLY A 249 11.10 7.81 4.86
N GLN A 250 12.22 8.38 4.43
CA GLN A 250 13.52 7.72 4.48
C GLN A 250 14.31 8.22 5.69
N THR A 251 14.90 7.30 6.44
CA THR A 251 15.78 7.64 7.57
C THR A 251 17.21 7.60 7.08
N PRO A 252 17.90 8.74 6.96
CA PRO A 252 19.31 8.75 6.61
C PRO A 252 20.14 8.10 7.70
N ASP A 253 21.33 7.63 7.34
CA ASP A 253 22.27 7.04 8.28
C ASP A 253 22.98 8.11 9.12
N ILE A 254 23.17 9.30 8.53
CA ILE A 254 23.88 10.41 9.15
C ILE A 254 23.10 11.71 8.99
N TRP A 255 22.96 12.46 10.07
CA TRP A 255 22.52 13.87 10.07
C TRP A 255 23.68 14.78 10.33
N ILE A 256 23.77 15.85 9.55
CA ILE A 256 24.80 16.90 9.63
C ILE A 256 24.08 18.24 9.83
N PRO A 257 24.54 19.13 10.70
CA PRO A 257 23.94 20.48 10.82
C PRO A 257 24.02 21.24 9.50
N MET A 258 22.91 21.86 9.08
CA MET A 258 22.80 22.62 7.82
C MET A 258 23.90 23.69 7.69
N ALA A 259 24.22 24.39 8.77
CA ALA A 259 25.25 25.42 8.79
C ALA A 259 26.64 24.88 8.41
N GLN A 260 26.91 23.60 8.52
CA GLN A 260 28.18 22.95 8.20
C GLN A 260 28.27 22.46 6.75
N GLN A 261 27.23 22.63 5.95
CA GLN A 261 27.18 22.19 4.56
C GLN A 261 28.39 22.69 3.73
N PRO A 262 28.80 24.00 3.82
CA PRO A 262 29.98 24.48 3.07
C PRO A 262 31.30 23.85 3.52
N TYR A 263 31.40 23.38 4.76
CA TYR A 263 32.57 22.64 5.24
C TYR A 263 32.67 21.28 4.57
N PHE A 264 31.57 20.51 4.47
CA PHE A 264 31.60 19.18 3.87
C PHE A 264 31.63 19.23 2.35
N VAL A 265 30.97 20.20 1.72
CA VAL A 265 30.89 20.40 0.29
C VAL A 265 31.59 21.70 -0.07
N THR A 266 32.90 21.63 -0.30
CA THR A 266 33.76 22.81 -0.56
C THR A 266 33.31 23.51 -1.84
N GLY A 267 33.17 24.84 -1.77
CA GLY A 267 32.74 25.66 -2.90
C GLY A 267 31.25 25.70 -3.15
N SER A 268 30.44 24.96 -2.38
CA SER A 268 28.98 24.97 -2.53
C SER A 268 28.39 26.32 -2.14
N THR A 269 27.53 26.84 -3.01
CA THR A 269 26.72 28.05 -2.80
C THR A 269 25.27 27.76 -2.44
N ILE A 270 24.92 26.50 -2.27
CA ILE A 270 23.54 26.03 -2.14
C ILE A 270 22.74 26.70 -1.00
N LEU A 271 23.43 27.14 0.06
CA LEU A 271 22.82 27.87 1.17
C LEU A 271 22.61 29.37 0.90
N THR A 272 23.23 29.91 -0.14
CA THR A 272 23.22 31.34 -0.47
C THR A 272 22.66 31.65 -1.85
N ASP A 273 22.54 30.64 -2.72
CA ASP A 273 22.02 30.78 -4.06
C ASP A 273 20.47 30.72 -4.05
N PRO A 274 19.78 31.79 -4.45
CA PRO A 274 18.33 31.81 -4.48
C PRO A 274 17.71 30.98 -5.62
N SER A 275 18.52 30.55 -6.60
CA SER A 275 18.08 29.69 -7.72
C SER A 275 18.20 28.20 -7.40
N ALA A 276 18.99 27.81 -6.41
CA ALA A 276 19.23 26.42 -6.06
C ALA A 276 18.07 25.80 -5.28
N GLY A 277 17.14 25.18 -5.97
CA GLY A 277 16.03 24.43 -5.38
C GLY A 277 16.50 23.09 -4.82
N SER A 278 16.79 23.03 -3.54
CA SER A 278 17.51 21.91 -2.94
C SER A 278 16.99 21.41 -1.60
N VAL A 279 16.28 22.24 -0.82
CA VAL A 279 15.81 21.83 0.50
C VAL A 279 14.33 21.51 0.50
N ARG A 280 13.99 20.44 1.17
CA ARG A 280 12.61 20.14 1.55
C ARG A 280 12.28 20.86 2.84
N MET A 281 11.14 21.53 2.89
CA MET A 281 10.73 22.38 3.99
C MET A 281 9.53 21.81 4.74
N TRP A 282 9.61 21.81 6.07
CA TRP A 282 8.49 21.61 6.97
C TRP A 282 8.34 22.83 7.88
N GLY A 283 7.09 23.13 8.21
CA GLY A 283 6.74 24.16 9.16
C GLY A 283 5.94 23.61 10.33
N ARG A 284 6.07 24.21 11.50
CA ARG A 284 5.14 23.97 12.60
C ARG A 284 4.16 25.12 12.66
N LEU A 285 2.88 24.86 12.53
CA LEU A 285 1.84 25.87 12.64
C LEU A 285 1.83 26.47 14.04
N ALA A 286 1.64 27.78 14.11
CA ALA A 286 1.45 28.47 15.38
C ALA A 286 0.13 28.02 16.06
N PRO A 287 0.02 28.08 17.38
CA PRO A 287 -1.20 27.66 18.09
C PRO A 287 -2.46 28.35 17.56
N GLY A 288 -3.46 27.54 17.21
CA GLY A 288 -4.74 28.04 16.70
C GLY A 288 -4.76 28.42 15.20
N VAL A 289 -3.65 28.29 14.50
CA VAL A 289 -3.55 28.57 13.05
C VAL A 289 -3.89 27.33 12.24
N THR A 290 -4.66 27.50 11.17
CA THR A 290 -4.97 26.43 10.21
C THR A 290 -4.04 26.49 9.02
N ALA A 291 -3.84 25.34 8.33
CA ALA A 291 -3.04 25.27 7.11
C ALA A 291 -3.51 26.25 6.02
N LYS A 292 -4.82 26.52 5.93
CA LYS A 292 -5.37 27.51 4.99
C LYS A 292 -4.90 28.95 5.27
N VAL A 293 -4.85 29.35 6.53
CA VAL A 293 -4.39 30.69 6.94
C VAL A 293 -2.89 30.80 6.66
N ALA A 294 -2.13 29.75 6.98
CA ALA A 294 -0.70 29.72 6.69
C ALA A 294 -0.42 29.78 5.18
N ALA A 295 -1.18 29.06 4.35
CA ALA A 295 -1.02 29.12 2.89
C ALA A 295 -1.28 30.53 2.32
N GLN A 296 -2.25 31.27 2.86
CA GLN A 296 -2.53 32.66 2.43
C GLN A 296 -1.40 33.62 2.81
N GLU A 297 -0.86 33.49 4.02
CA GLU A 297 0.30 34.29 4.42
C GLU A 297 1.52 33.97 3.57
N LEU A 298 1.84 32.67 3.38
CA LEU A 298 2.97 32.25 2.55
C LEU A 298 2.83 32.71 1.09
N LEU A 299 1.62 32.71 0.54
CA LEU A 299 1.38 33.28 -0.80
C LEU A 299 1.72 34.79 -0.85
N SER A 300 1.38 35.52 0.17
CA SER A 300 1.74 36.96 0.27
C SER A 300 3.25 37.16 0.35
N LEU A 301 3.92 36.31 1.12
CA LEU A 301 5.39 36.32 1.24
C LEU A 301 6.07 35.84 -0.06
N THR A 302 5.50 34.88 -0.77
CA THR A 302 5.97 34.46 -2.11
C THR A 302 5.92 35.64 -3.10
N ASN A 303 4.83 36.42 -3.08
CA ASN A 303 4.72 37.61 -3.91
C ASN A 303 5.73 38.73 -3.53
N GLU A 304 6.08 38.82 -2.24
CA GLU A 304 7.14 39.71 -1.81
C GLU A 304 8.52 39.22 -2.28
N LEU A 305 8.79 37.91 -2.12
CA LEU A 305 10.03 37.29 -2.57
C LEU A 305 10.21 37.42 -4.09
N ARG A 306 9.12 37.27 -4.86
CA ARG A 306 9.12 37.47 -6.33
C ARG A 306 9.52 38.87 -6.73
N ARG A 307 9.12 39.93 -5.97
CA ARG A 307 9.54 41.29 -6.23
C ARG A 307 11.03 41.50 -6.00
N GLN A 308 11.61 40.77 -5.02
CA GLN A 308 13.04 40.83 -4.69
C GLN A 308 13.88 40.00 -5.67
N HIS A 309 13.39 38.85 -6.07
CA HIS A 309 14.07 37.85 -6.90
C HIS A 309 13.16 37.35 -8.05
N PRO A 310 12.87 38.19 -9.06
CA PRO A 310 11.90 37.88 -10.12
C PRO A 310 12.31 36.73 -11.04
N LYS A 311 13.61 36.40 -11.09
CA LYS A 311 14.12 35.30 -11.93
C LYS A 311 14.08 33.93 -11.23
N ASP A 312 14.01 33.92 -9.87
CA ASP A 312 14.15 32.71 -9.07
C ASP A 312 12.80 32.13 -8.62
N ILE A 313 11.74 32.93 -8.73
CA ILE A 313 10.37 32.57 -8.38
C ILE A 313 9.56 32.39 -9.65
N TRP A 314 8.94 31.22 -9.82
CA TRP A 314 8.15 30.88 -11.01
C TRP A 314 6.95 31.82 -11.20
N ASP A 315 6.55 31.99 -12.45
CA ASP A 315 5.30 32.69 -12.76
C ASP A 315 4.10 31.96 -12.16
N ASN A 316 3.25 32.74 -11.46
CA ASN A 316 2.10 32.18 -10.73
C ASN A 316 2.45 31.11 -9.68
N GLU A 317 3.67 31.18 -9.11
CA GLU A 317 4.04 30.31 -8.02
C GLU A 317 3.21 30.60 -6.77
N TYR A 318 2.77 29.52 -6.13
CA TYR A 318 2.16 29.55 -4.81
C TYR A 318 2.72 28.39 -3.95
N ILE A 319 2.53 28.55 -2.66
CA ILE A 319 2.95 27.52 -1.71
C ILE A 319 1.78 26.60 -1.40
N ASP A 320 1.98 25.32 -1.64
CA ASP A 320 1.04 24.26 -1.28
C ASP A 320 1.44 23.66 0.08
N ILE A 321 0.46 23.50 0.96
CA ILE A 321 0.68 23.02 2.34
C ILE A 321 -0.06 21.73 2.55
N HIS A 322 0.69 20.68 2.91
CA HIS A 322 0.19 19.35 3.20
C HIS A 322 0.43 18.94 4.66
N PRO A 323 -0.35 18.01 5.21
CA PRO A 323 -0.04 17.42 6.52
C PRO A 323 1.36 16.80 6.50
N GLY A 324 2.27 17.30 7.33
CA GLY A 324 3.67 16.86 7.39
C GLY A 324 3.93 15.80 8.46
N GLY A 325 2.96 15.54 9.33
CA GLY A 325 3.06 14.58 10.44
C GLY A 325 2.63 13.15 10.11
N HIS A 326 2.59 12.76 8.84
CA HIS A 326 2.30 11.41 8.37
C HIS A 326 3.42 10.89 7.47
N LEU A 327 3.51 9.58 7.30
CA LEU A 327 4.55 8.95 6.47
C LEU A 327 4.51 9.44 5.03
N GLN A 328 3.32 9.54 4.47
CA GLN A 328 3.11 9.90 3.07
C GLN A 328 2.03 10.97 2.93
N VAL A 329 2.27 11.96 2.07
CA VAL A 329 1.23 12.89 1.62
C VAL A 329 0.32 12.15 0.64
N MET A 330 -0.97 12.04 1.00
CA MET A 330 -1.96 11.33 0.19
C MET A 330 -2.39 12.17 -1.01
N GLN A 331 -1.97 11.77 -2.19
CA GLN A 331 -2.42 12.34 -3.46
C GLN A 331 -3.77 11.75 -3.91
N PRO A 332 -4.55 12.44 -4.76
CA PRO A 332 -5.84 11.94 -5.25
C PRO A 332 -5.77 10.55 -5.90
N GLU A 333 -4.67 10.24 -6.58
CA GLU A 333 -4.39 8.94 -7.19
C GLU A 333 -4.33 7.82 -6.14
N MET A 334 -3.68 8.09 -5.02
CA MET A 334 -3.53 7.11 -3.93
C MET A 334 -4.88 6.79 -3.28
N TYR A 335 -5.77 7.78 -3.13
CA TYR A 335 -7.15 7.52 -2.66
C TYR A 335 -7.93 6.64 -3.62
N ARG A 336 -7.74 6.82 -4.94
CA ARG A 336 -8.39 5.95 -5.96
C ARG A 336 -7.89 4.51 -5.85
N VAL A 337 -6.59 4.30 -5.71
CA VAL A 337 -6.00 2.97 -5.51
C VAL A 337 -6.50 2.35 -4.21
N ALA A 338 -6.49 3.08 -3.10
CA ALA A 338 -6.99 2.60 -1.81
C ALA A 338 -8.47 2.22 -1.88
N GLY A 339 -9.30 3.05 -2.53
CA GLY A 339 -10.72 2.76 -2.75
C GLY A 339 -10.96 1.48 -3.56
N MET A 340 -10.13 1.25 -4.57
CA MET A 340 -10.20 0.02 -5.37
C MET A 340 -9.76 -1.22 -4.56
N VAL A 341 -8.68 -1.14 -3.81
CA VAL A 341 -8.26 -2.22 -2.90
C VAL A 341 -9.36 -2.52 -1.89
N ALA A 342 -9.99 -1.49 -1.31
CA ALA A 342 -11.11 -1.66 -0.40
C ALA A 342 -12.30 -2.36 -1.09
N LEU A 343 -12.63 -2.01 -2.33
CA LEU A 343 -13.69 -2.67 -3.09
C LEU A 343 -13.38 -4.17 -3.31
N LEU A 344 -12.17 -4.50 -3.72
CA LEU A 344 -11.75 -5.89 -3.94
C LEU A 344 -11.76 -6.72 -2.65
N THR A 345 -11.27 -6.17 -1.55
CA THR A 345 -11.27 -6.86 -0.26
C THR A 345 -12.69 -7.03 0.30
N LEU A 346 -13.58 -6.06 0.09
CA LEU A 346 -15.01 -6.19 0.40
C LEU A 346 -15.71 -7.25 -0.46
N LEU A 347 -15.31 -7.44 -1.72
CA LEU A 347 -15.80 -8.55 -2.54
C LEU A 347 -15.37 -9.90 -1.95
N ILE A 348 -14.12 -10.04 -1.49
CA ILE A 348 -13.65 -11.25 -0.79
C ILE A 348 -14.50 -11.52 0.46
N LEU A 349 -14.76 -10.49 1.26
CA LEU A 349 -15.62 -10.60 2.42
C LEU A 349 -17.06 -11.02 2.03
N SER A 350 -17.60 -10.44 0.95
CA SER A 350 -18.94 -10.76 0.46
C SER A 350 -19.06 -12.22 0.05
N VAL A 351 -18.03 -12.75 -0.63
CA VAL A 351 -17.95 -14.19 -0.99
C VAL A 351 -17.85 -15.04 0.27
N ALA A 352 -17.01 -14.67 1.24
CA ALA A 352 -16.90 -15.39 2.51
C ALA A 352 -18.23 -15.39 3.30
N CYS A 353 -18.92 -14.25 3.35
CA CYS A 353 -20.25 -14.14 3.99
C CYS A 353 -21.32 -14.94 3.25
N ALA A 354 -21.32 -14.95 1.91
CA ALA A 354 -22.23 -15.78 1.12
C ALA A 354 -22.00 -17.28 1.37
N ASN A 355 -20.75 -17.71 1.48
CA ASN A 355 -20.35 -19.07 1.80
C ASN A 355 -20.87 -19.49 3.19
N LEU A 356 -20.66 -18.65 4.18
CA LEU A 356 -21.15 -18.92 5.52
C LEU A 356 -22.68 -18.88 5.59
N GLY A 357 -23.33 -17.94 4.88
CA GLY A 357 -24.78 -17.88 4.74
C GLY A 357 -25.35 -19.16 4.15
N GLY A 358 -24.70 -19.73 3.15
CA GLY A 358 -25.05 -21.05 2.57
C GLY A 358 -24.93 -22.20 3.59
N LEU A 359 -23.84 -22.22 4.36
CA LEU A 359 -23.63 -23.22 5.43
C LEU A 359 -24.64 -23.08 6.57
N LEU A 360 -24.99 -21.83 6.97
CA LEU A 360 -26.03 -21.58 7.99
C LEU A 360 -27.41 -21.97 7.51
N LEU A 361 -27.77 -21.72 6.24
CA LEU A 361 -29.00 -22.18 5.62
C LEU A 361 -29.09 -23.71 5.62
N ALA A 362 -28.00 -24.40 5.30
CA ALA A 362 -27.91 -25.85 5.39
C ALA A 362 -28.24 -26.38 6.78
N ARG A 363 -27.64 -25.73 7.80
CA ARG A 363 -27.85 -26.08 9.20
C ARG A 363 -29.27 -25.71 9.71
N ALA A 364 -29.85 -24.63 9.20
CA ALA A 364 -31.19 -24.21 9.56
C ALA A 364 -32.25 -25.22 9.16
N VAL A 365 -32.09 -25.86 7.98
CA VAL A 365 -33.01 -26.92 7.52
C VAL A 365 -32.97 -28.16 8.42
N THR A 366 -31.79 -28.57 8.89
CA THR A 366 -31.67 -29.69 9.85
C THR A 366 -32.26 -29.36 11.24
N ARG A 367 -32.38 -28.07 11.58
CA ARG A 367 -32.96 -27.58 12.83
C ARG A 367 -34.45 -27.15 12.70
N GLU A 368 -35.05 -27.27 11.51
CA GLU A 368 -36.44 -26.80 11.26
C GLU A 368 -37.42 -27.49 12.22
N ARG A 369 -37.23 -28.81 12.50
CA ARG A 369 -38.05 -29.57 13.46
C ARG A 369 -37.85 -29.05 14.92
N GLU A 370 -36.63 -28.78 15.33
CA GLU A 370 -36.28 -28.23 16.64
C GLU A 370 -36.91 -26.86 16.85
N ILE A 371 -36.79 -25.96 15.84
CA ILE A 371 -37.40 -24.62 15.85
C ILE A 371 -38.91 -24.70 15.87
N GLY A 372 -39.51 -25.65 15.12
CA GLY A 372 -40.97 -25.91 15.14
C GLY A 372 -41.47 -26.31 16.53
N ILE A 373 -40.78 -27.22 17.20
CA ILE A 373 -41.08 -27.67 18.56
C ILE A 373 -40.99 -26.48 19.54
N ARG A 374 -39.96 -25.66 19.44
CA ARG A 374 -39.83 -24.45 20.31
C ARG A 374 -40.95 -23.45 20.11
N MET A 375 -41.39 -23.22 18.86
CA MET A 375 -42.52 -22.35 18.58
C MET A 375 -43.83 -22.95 19.11
N ALA A 376 -44.00 -24.25 19.03
CA ALA A 376 -45.17 -24.96 19.57
C ALA A 376 -45.23 -24.87 21.12
N ILE A 377 -44.07 -24.78 21.80
CA ILE A 377 -44.00 -24.63 23.27
C ILE A 377 -44.10 -23.11 23.68
N GLY A 378 -44.27 -22.18 22.72
CA GLY A 378 -44.55 -20.77 23.00
C GLY A 378 -43.35 -19.81 22.80
N ALA A 379 -42.25 -20.25 22.16
CA ALA A 379 -41.18 -19.31 21.84
C ALA A 379 -41.61 -18.31 20.75
N THR A 380 -41.42 -17.01 21.03
CA THR A 380 -41.73 -15.96 20.06
C THR A 380 -40.73 -15.92 18.91
N ARG A 381 -41.19 -15.51 17.72
CA ARG A 381 -40.35 -15.36 16.51
C ARG A 381 -39.17 -14.39 16.77
N ALA A 382 -39.39 -13.33 17.54
CA ALA A 382 -38.37 -12.35 17.93
C ALA A 382 -37.24 -13.00 18.77
N ARG A 383 -37.56 -13.95 19.65
CA ARG A 383 -36.59 -14.68 20.47
C ARG A 383 -35.71 -15.57 19.59
N ILE A 384 -36.29 -16.27 18.65
CA ILE A 384 -35.56 -17.13 17.70
C ILE A 384 -34.64 -16.29 16.79
N PHE A 385 -35.19 -15.18 16.26
CA PHE A 385 -34.45 -14.24 15.46
C PHE A 385 -33.21 -13.69 16.20
N ARG A 386 -33.40 -13.17 17.44
CA ARG A 386 -32.32 -12.67 18.27
C ARG A 386 -31.26 -13.73 18.55
N GLN A 387 -31.66 -14.96 18.88
CA GLN A 387 -30.75 -16.06 19.12
C GLN A 387 -29.89 -16.37 17.91
N LEU A 388 -30.45 -16.40 16.69
CA LEU A 388 -29.72 -16.62 15.45
C LEU A 388 -28.74 -15.46 15.14
N CYS A 389 -29.17 -14.23 15.40
CA CYS A 389 -28.30 -13.06 15.27
C CYS A 389 -27.12 -13.11 16.26
N THR A 390 -27.36 -13.55 17.52
CA THR A 390 -26.29 -13.74 18.52
C THR A 390 -25.31 -14.84 18.08
N GLU A 391 -25.81 -15.98 17.54
CA GLU A 391 -24.94 -17.05 16.99
C GLU A 391 -24.07 -16.50 15.86
N SER A 392 -24.63 -15.72 14.94
CA SER A 392 -23.89 -15.09 13.84
C SER A 392 -22.86 -14.08 14.34
N LEU A 393 -23.22 -13.25 15.33
CA LEU A 393 -22.32 -12.26 15.91
C LEU A 393 -21.12 -12.91 16.60
N VAL A 394 -21.35 -13.97 17.38
CA VAL A 394 -20.27 -14.72 18.05
C VAL A 394 -19.31 -15.33 17.02
N LEU A 395 -19.85 -15.95 15.96
CA LEU A 395 -19.03 -16.48 14.86
C LEU A 395 -18.23 -15.37 14.16
N ALA A 396 -18.84 -14.22 13.90
CA ALA A 396 -18.16 -13.08 13.29
C ALA A 396 -17.04 -12.54 14.18
N MET A 397 -17.27 -12.43 15.49
CA MET A 397 -16.25 -11.98 16.44
C MET A 397 -15.08 -12.96 16.55
N LEU A 398 -15.34 -14.27 16.60
CA LEU A 398 -14.30 -15.29 16.57
C LEU A 398 -13.51 -15.23 15.26
N GLY A 399 -14.20 -15.11 14.13
CA GLY A 399 -13.57 -14.93 12.81
C GLY A 399 -12.74 -13.65 12.72
N ALA A 400 -13.24 -12.55 13.28
CA ALA A 400 -12.52 -11.26 13.32
C ALA A 400 -11.26 -11.30 14.18
N THR A 401 -11.33 -11.95 15.36
CA THR A 401 -10.17 -12.14 16.23
C THR A 401 -9.10 -12.99 15.55
N ALA A 402 -9.51 -14.10 14.95
CA ALA A 402 -8.61 -14.97 14.19
C ALA A 402 -8.05 -14.27 12.94
N GLY A 403 -8.90 -13.50 12.22
CA GLY A 403 -8.51 -12.71 11.04
C GLY A 403 -7.53 -11.59 11.38
N MET A 404 -7.74 -10.89 12.48
CA MET A 404 -6.81 -9.88 12.98
C MET A 404 -5.45 -10.50 13.34
N GLY A 405 -5.45 -11.65 14.02
CA GLY A 405 -4.21 -12.38 14.30
C GLY A 405 -3.48 -12.81 13.02
N LEU A 406 -4.20 -13.32 12.03
CA LEU A 406 -3.65 -13.68 10.72
C LEU A 406 -3.07 -12.44 10.00
N SER A 407 -3.82 -11.33 9.97
CA SER A 407 -3.38 -10.06 9.40
C SER A 407 -2.09 -9.56 10.06
N TYR A 408 -2.02 -9.59 11.39
CA TYR A 408 -0.83 -9.18 12.14
C TYR A 408 0.40 -10.03 11.77
N VAL A 409 0.25 -11.36 11.71
CA VAL A 409 1.35 -12.26 11.34
C VAL A 409 1.81 -12.01 9.91
N CYS A 410 0.86 -11.90 8.96
CA CYS A 410 1.18 -11.64 7.56
C CYS A 410 1.92 -10.29 7.37
N LEU A 411 1.42 -9.22 7.99
CA LEU A 411 2.07 -7.90 7.94
C LEU A 411 3.45 -7.91 8.59
N ARG A 412 3.60 -8.55 9.74
CA ARG A 412 4.90 -8.67 10.41
C ARG A 412 5.93 -9.40 9.55
N VAL A 413 5.53 -10.49 8.89
CA VAL A 413 6.39 -11.23 7.96
C VAL A 413 6.72 -10.39 6.73
N ALA A 414 5.76 -9.66 6.17
CA ALA A 414 5.99 -8.77 5.04
C ALA A 414 6.97 -7.64 5.39
N LEU A 415 6.75 -6.95 6.51
CA LEU A 415 7.62 -5.87 6.98
C LEU A 415 9.03 -6.34 7.33
N SER A 416 9.21 -7.59 7.82
CA SER A 416 10.55 -8.12 8.12
C SER A 416 11.40 -8.39 6.89
N ARG A 417 10.81 -8.42 5.69
CA ARG A 417 11.53 -8.58 4.41
C ARG A 417 11.87 -7.25 3.74
N LEU A 418 11.30 -6.16 4.20
CA LEU A 418 11.51 -4.82 3.65
C LEU A 418 12.43 -4.02 4.56
N PRO A 419 13.29 -3.14 4.01
CA PRO A 419 14.10 -2.22 4.80
C PRO A 419 13.23 -1.07 5.35
N VAL A 420 12.35 -1.40 6.31
CA VAL A 420 11.44 -0.42 6.92
C VAL A 420 12.04 0.17 8.21
N PRO A 421 11.76 1.45 8.52
CA PRO A 421 12.21 2.06 9.76
C PRO A 421 11.71 1.32 11.00
N GLY A 422 12.52 1.27 12.06
CA GLY A 422 12.20 0.52 13.27
C GLY A 422 10.97 0.99 14.06
N TRP A 423 10.49 2.22 13.81
CA TRP A 423 9.26 2.74 14.40
C TRP A 423 8.00 2.19 13.71
N LEU A 424 8.12 1.72 12.47
CA LEU A 424 6.99 1.19 11.72
C LEU A 424 6.67 -0.23 12.21
N SER A 425 5.53 -0.40 12.87
CA SER A 425 5.15 -1.68 13.45
C SER A 425 3.80 -2.18 12.93
N ALA A 426 3.69 -3.51 12.81
CA ALA A 426 2.44 -4.16 12.42
C ALA A 426 1.41 -4.22 13.56
N THR A 427 1.70 -3.66 14.76
CA THR A 427 0.81 -3.73 15.93
C THR A 427 -0.49 -2.98 15.65
N PRO A 428 -1.67 -3.64 15.81
CA PRO A 428 -2.94 -2.96 15.55
C PRO A 428 -3.21 -1.88 16.59
N ASP A 429 -3.49 -0.68 16.12
CA ASP A 429 -3.94 0.44 16.94
C ASP A 429 -5.46 0.42 17.16
N TRP A 430 -6.00 1.41 17.90
CA TRP A 430 -7.42 1.49 18.19
C TRP A 430 -8.28 1.66 16.92
N ARG A 431 -7.74 2.24 15.82
CA ARG A 431 -8.43 2.42 14.53
C ARG A 431 -8.64 1.08 13.86
N VAL A 432 -7.58 0.24 13.85
CA VAL A 432 -7.64 -1.12 13.33
C VAL A 432 -8.61 -1.98 14.16
N LEU A 433 -8.63 -1.83 15.50
CA LEU A 433 -9.59 -2.53 16.36
C LEU A 433 -11.04 -2.11 16.05
N LEU A 434 -11.28 -0.81 15.91
CA LEU A 434 -12.61 -0.28 15.57
C LEU A 434 -13.06 -0.74 14.17
N PHE A 435 -12.17 -0.69 13.18
CA PHE A 435 -12.44 -1.20 11.85
C PHE A 435 -12.75 -2.71 11.88
N THR A 436 -11.97 -3.50 12.61
CA THR A 436 -12.18 -4.95 12.75
C THR A 436 -13.53 -5.26 13.38
N PHE A 437 -13.90 -4.53 14.41
CA PHE A 437 -15.23 -4.64 15.03
C PHE A 437 -16.35 -4.26 14.04
N GLY A 438 -16.18 -3.15 13.33
CA GLY A 438 -17.14 -2.68 12.32
C GLY A 438 -17.35 -3.71 11.19
N ILE A 439 -16.25 -4.23 10.63
CA ILE A 439 -16.32 -5.22 9.55
C ILE A 439 -16.93 -6.56 10.05
N ALA A 440 -16.65 -6.96 11.29
CA ALA A 440 -17.29 -8.13 11.91
C ALA A 440 -18.80 -7.95 12.06
N MET A 441 -19.24 -6.75 12.43
CA MET A 441 -20.66 -6.41 12.52
C MET A 441 -21.35 -6.48 11.15
N VAL A 442 -20.70 -5.90 10.11
CA VAL A 442 -21.19 -5.97 8.73
C VAL A 442 -21.27 -7.43 8.26
N ALA A 443 -20.24 -8.22 8.53
CA ALA A 443 -20.24 -9.65 8.20
C ALA A 443 -21.40 -10.38 8.90
N ALA A 444 -21.57 -10.18 10.23
CA ALA A 444 -22.66 -10.80 10.99
C ALA A 444 -24.04 -10.46 10.42
N LEU A 445 -24.24 -9.20 9.97
CA LEU A 445 -25.47 -8.78 9.30
C LEU A 445 -25.64 -9.45 7.94
N MET A 446 -24.59 -9.52 7.13
CA MET A 446 -24.65 -10.10 5.78
C MET A 446 -25.03 -11.59 5.81
N PHE A 447 -24.38 -12.41 6.64
CA PHE A 447 -24.66 -13.85 6.66
C PHE A 447 -25.71 -14.28 7.69
N GLY A 448 -25.96 -13.47 8.72
CA GLY A 448 -26.89 -13.80 9.81
C GLY A 448 -28.33 -13.34 9.58
N PHE A 449 -28.52 -12.14 9.02
CA PHE A 449 -29.83 -11.52 8.89
C PHE A 449 -30.74 -12.21 7.86
N ALA A 450 -30.21 -12.58 6.70
CA ALA A 450 -31.03 -13.21 5.64
C ALA A 450 -31.60 -14.58 6.05
N PRO A 451 -30.83 -15.54 6.63
CA PRO A 451 -31.37 -16.79 7.16
C PRO A 451 -32.35 -16.59 8.30
N ALA A 452 -32.06 -15.66 9.22
CA ALA A 452 -32.95 -15.37 10.35
C ALA A 452 -34.32 -14.84 9.90
N LEU A 453 -34.35 -13.94 8.90
CA LEU A 453 -35.60 -13.45 8.30
C LEU A 453 -36.40 -14.54 7.58
N GLN A 454 -35.72 -15.45 6.88
CA GLN A 454 -36.39 -16.55 6.15
C GLN A 454 -37.08 -17.50 7.10
N ILE A 455 -36.44 -17.88 8.21
CA ILE A 455 -37.01 -18.74 9.25
C ILE A 455 -38.22 -18.04 9.92
N ALA A 456 -38.10 -16.73 10.20
CA ALA A 456 -39.18 -15.98 10.82
C ALA A 456 -40.41 -15.79 9.93
N ARG A 457 -40.25 -15.78 8.59
CA ARG A 457 -41.35 -15.46 7.63
C ARG A 457 -42.04 -16.67 6.98
N GLN A 458 -41.58 -17.90 7.18
CA GLN A 458 -42.17 -19.16 6.63
C GLN A 458 -42.51 -19.13 5.12
N ARG A 459 -41.91 -18.31 4.29
CA ARG A 459 -42.29 -18.12 2.89
C ARG A 459 -41.60 -19.13 1.95
N GLN A 460 -42.43 -19.78 1.13
CA GLN A 460 -42.02 -20.88 0.18
C GLN A 460 -41.15 -20.49 -1.02
N ARG A 461 -40.53 -19.32 -1.08
CA ARG A 461 -39.65 -18.93 -2.21
C ARG A 461 -38.19 -19.40 -2.04
N LYS A 462 -37.97 -20.63 -1.55
CA LYS A 462 -36.63 -21.18 -1.22
C LYS A 462 -35.70 -21.34 -2.45
N THR A 463 -36.23 -21.57 -3.66
CA THR A 463 -35.43 -21.90 -4.84
C THR A 463 -34.81 -20.66 -5.51
N ILE A 464 -35.52 -19.55 -5.64
CA ILE A 464 -35.07 -18.33 -6.33
C ILE A 464 -33.94 -17.64 -5.56
N ILE A 465 -34.08 -17.49 -4.24
CA ILE A 465 -33.08 -16.83 -3.40
C ILE A 465 -31.74 -17.60 -3.47
N ARG A 466 -31.79 -18.93 -3.47
CA ARG A 466 -30.60 -19.75 -3.61
C ARG A 466 -29.92 -19.58 -4.98
N GLN A 467 -30.69 -19.52 -6.05
CA GLN A 467 -30.17 -19.26 -7.40
C GLN A 467 -29.50 -17.90 -7.51
N ILE A 468 -30.09 -16.87 -6.90
CA ILE A 468 -29.49 -15.52 -6.81
C ILE A 468 -28.17 -15.56 -6.03
N LEU A 469 -28.12 -16.25 -4.88
CA LEU A 469 -26.89 -16.37 -4.08
C LEU A 469 -25.77 -17.07 -4.87
N ILE A 470 -26.09 -18.16 -5.61
CA ILE A 470 -25.12 -18.86 -6.45
C ILE A 470 -24.63 -17.93 -7.57
N ALA A 471 -25.54 -17.25 -8.27
CA ALA A 471 -25.17 -16.32 -9.34
C ALA A 471 -24.30 -15.16 -8.83
N ALA A 472 -24.67 -14.56 -7.71
CA ALA A 472 -23.91 -13.48 -7.08
C ALA A 472 -22.52 -13.94 -6.62
N GLN A 473 -22.43 -15.14 -6.03
CA GLN A 473 -21.15 -15.73 -5.61
C GLN A 473 -20.25 -16.04 -6.81
N VAL A 474 -20.79 -16.64 -7.88
CA VAL A 474 -20.03 -16.92 -9.11
C VAL A 474 -19.58 -15.59 -9.75
N ALA A 475 -20.45 -14.57 -9.79
CA ALA A 475 -20.10 -13.25 -10.31
C ALA A 475 -18.96 -12.61 -9.52
N ALA A 476 -19.05 -12.57 -8.19
CA ALA A 476 -18.01 -12.00 -7.34
C ALA A 476 -16.69 -12.77 -7.46
N SER A 477 -16.75 -14.12 -7.48
CA SER A 477 -15.54 -14.94 -7.69
C SER A 477 -14.94 -14.75 -9.09
N CYS A 478 -15.77 -14.55 -10.12
CA CYS A 478 -15.33 -14.26 -11.47
C CYS A 478 -14.58 -12.91 -11.53
N VAL A 479 -15.12 -11.85 -10.92
CA VAL A 479 -14.45 -10.55 -10.83
C VAL A 479 -13.11 -10.68 -10.14
N LEU A 480 -13.07 -11.33 -8.98
CA LEU A 480 -11.82 -11.49 -8.20
C LEU A 480 -10.76 -12.26 -8.97
N LEU A 481 -11.14 -13.35 -9.65
CA LEU A 481 -10.20 -14.16 -10.41
C LEU A 481 -9.71 -13.47 -11.68
N ILE A 482 -10.57 -12.73 -12.39
CA ILE A 482 -10.16 -11.96 -13.57
C ILE A 482 -9.20 -10.85 -13.14
N VAL A 483 -9.54 -10.07 -12.10
CA VAL A 483 -8.67 -9.00 -11.61
C VAL A 483 -7.33 -9.55 -11.13
N ALA A 484 -7.32 -10.64 -10.35
CA ALA A 484 -6.09 -11.29 -9.93
C ALA A 484 -5.27 -11.80 -11.13
N GLY A 485 -5.94 -12.43 -12.12
CA GLY A 485 -5.30 -12.89 -13.35
C GLY A 485 -4.66 -11.77 -14.16
N LEU A 486 -5.36 -10.61 -14.30
CA LEU A 486 -4.83 -9.42 -14.96
C LEU A 486 -3.63 -8.83 -14.22
N LEU A 487 -3.68 -8.75 -12.89
CA LEU A 487 -2.56 -8.26 -12.09
C LEU A 487 -1.34 -9.20 -12.16
N VAL A 488 -1.55 -10.52 -12.13
CA VAL A 488 -0.45 -11.49 -12.35
C VAL A 488 0.15 -11.33 -13.74
N ARG A 489 -0.67 -11.15 -14.77
CA ARG A 489 -0.21 -10.89 -16.14
C ARG A 489 0.55 -9.57 -16.25
N ALA A 490 0.04 -8.51 -15.63
CA ALA A 490 0.73 -7.21 -15.57
C ALA A 490 2.11 -7.33 -14.92
N THR A 491 2.19 -8.05 -13.79
CA THR A 491 3.47 -8.29 -13.12
C THR A 491 4.43 -9.12 -13.96
N GLN A 492 3.93 -10.20 -14.62
CA GLN A 492 4.74 -10.99 -15.54
C GLN A 492 5.22 -10.15 -16.73
N HIS A 493 4.38 -9.27 -17.26
CA HIS A 493 4.77 -8.37 -18.33
C HIS A 493 5.97 -7.51 -17.92
N VAL A 494 5.92 -6.84 -16.79
CA VAL A 494 7.05 -6.02 -16.29
C VAL A 494 8.31 -6.86 -16.03
N LEU A 495 8.17 -8.06 -15.44
CA LEU A 495 9.31 -8.93 -15.13
C LEU A 495 10.04 -9.46 -16.39
N TYR A 496 9.32 -9.64 -17.49
CA TYR A 496 9.85 -10.22 -18.72
C TYR A 496 9.96 -9.21 -19.88
N THR A 497 9.55 -7.96 -19.68
CA THR A 497 9.72 -6.90 -20.69
C THR A 497 11.18 -6.44 -20.69
N ASP A 498 11.75 -6.36 -21.89
CA ASP A 498 13.07 -5.77 -22.11
C ASP A 498 12.96 -4.26 -21.81
N PRO A 499 13.75 -3.70 -20.86
CA PRO A 499 13.73 -2.26 -20.60
C PRO A 499 14.22 -1.41 -21.76
N GLY A 500 14.66 -2.01 -22.87
CA GLY A 500 15.12 -1.33 -24.08
C GLY A 500 16.56 -0.79 -24.00
N PHE A 501 17.29 -1.16 -22.93
CA PHE A 501 18.70 -0.83 -22.77
C PHE A 501 19.48 -1.92 -22.00
N ALA A 502 20.76 -2.05 -22.27
CA ALA A 502 21.60 -3.12 -21.73
C ALA A 502 22.06 -2.83 -20.28
N TYR A 503 21.17 -3.00 -19.30
CA TYR A 503 21.44 -2.69 -17.89
C TYR A 503 22.44 -3.63 -17.20
N GLU A 504 22.61 -4.86 -17.67
CA GLU A 504 23.44 -5.88 -16.99
C GLU A 504 24.93 -5.55 -16.98
N SER A 505 25.42 -4.86 -18.02
CA SER A 505 26.82 -4.52 -18.24
C SER A 505 27.14 -3.02 -18.06
N LEU A 506 26.17 -2.25 -17.51
CA LEU A 506 26.30 -0.80 -17.38
C LEU A 506 26.60 -0.39 -15.94
N LEU A 507 27.48 0.61 -15.82
CA LEU A 507 27.72 1.39 -14.61
C LEU A 507 27.28 2.85 -14.84
N SER A 508 26.64 3.42 -13.85
CA SER A 508 26.41 4.85 -13.74
C SER A 508 27.42 5.44 -12.78
N VAL A 509 28.13 6.46 -13.19
CA VAL A 509 29.16 7.16 -12.42
C VAL A 509 28.83 8.63 -12.39
N ASP A 510 28.30 9.11 -11.27
CA ASP A 510 27.98 10.50 -11.07
C ASP A 510 29.09 11.20 -10.27
N PRO A 511 29.92 12.06 -10.88
CA PRO A 511 30.96 12.80 -10.19
C PRO A 511 30.41 13.98 -9.39
N GLN A 512 29.12 14.32 -9.51
CA GLN A 512 28.42 15.35 -8.75
C GLN A 512 29.01 16.76 -8.90
N LEU A 513 29.50 17.10 -10.08
CA LEU A 513 30.25 18.34 -10.33
C LEU A 513 29.43 19.59 -10.03
N GLY A 514 28.11 19.55 -10.26
CA GLY A 514 27.22 20.63 -9.89
C GLY A 514 27.15 20.89 -8.38
N HIS A 515 27.19 19.82 -7.57
CA HIS A 515 27.24 19.95 -6.10
C HIS A 515 28.54 20.56 -5.59
N TYR A 516 29.64 20.34 -6.30
CA TYR A 516 30.94 20.93 -6.00
C TYR A 516 31.16 22.28 -6.70
N ASN A 517 30.10 22.85 -7.31
CA ASN A 517 30.11 24.17 -7.94
C ASN A 517 31.16 24.35 -9.04
N TYR A 518 31.35 23.28 -9.83
CA TYR A 518 32.21 23.37 -11.02
C TYR A 518 31.56 24.28 -12.06
N SER A 519 32.34 25.19 -12.62
CA SER A 519 31.90 25.94 -13.79
C SER A 519 31.66 25.00 -14.98
N PRO A 520 30.75 25.31 -15.91
CA PRO A 520 30.50 24.47 -17.09
C PRO A 520 31.75 24.08 -17.88
N ALA A 521 32.71 25.02 -18.02
CA ALA A 521 33.98 24.78 -18.69
C ALA A 521 34.90 23.83 -17.91
N ALA A 522 34.95 23.97 -16.57
CA ALA A 522 35.73 23.10 -15.72
C ALA A 522 35.16 21.70 -15.66
N ALA A 523 33.82 21.58 -15.56
CA ALA A 523 33.11 20.31 -15.61
C ALA A 523 33.36 19.59 -16.94
N ARG A 524 33.28 20.29 -18.06
CA ARG A 524 33.63 19.75 -19.38
C ARG A 524 35.05 19.18 -19.42
N ALA A 525 36.01 19.97 -18.97
CA ALA A 525 37.45 19.54 -18.97
C ALA A 525 37.68 18.31 -18.05
N TYR A 526 36.99 18.23 -16.92
CA TYR A 526 37.03 17.07 -16.02
C TYR A 526 36.43 15.82 -16.70
N LEU A 527 35.23 15.93 -17.25
CA LEU A 527 34.51 14.83 -17.88
C LEU A 527 35.22 14.31 -19.12
N ASP A 528 35.82 15.18 -19.95
CA ASP A 528 36.62 14.78 -21.11
C ASP A 528 37.85 13.94 -20.70
N LYS A 529 38.59 14.37 -19.67
CA LYS A 529 39.73 13.59 -19.12
C LYS A 529 39.27 12.28 -18.48
N MET A 530 38.17 12.31 -17.77
CA MET A 530 37.59 11.11 -17.15
C MET A 530 37.19 10.09 -18.20
N GLN A 531 36.44 10.49 -19.24
CA GLN A 531 36.06 9.61 -20.34
C GLN A 531 37.28 9.02 -21.05
N GLU A 532 38.33 9.84 -21.34
CA GLU A 532 39.59 9.38 -21.97
C GLU A 532 40.24 8.25 -21.14
N ARG A 533 40.35 8.45 -19.81
CA ARG A 533 40.97 7.42 -18.95
C ARG A 533 40.10 6.19 -18.79
N LEU A 534 38.76 6.35 -18.70
CA LEU A 534 37.84 5.23 -18.61
C LEU A 534 37.85 4.37 -19.87
N ARG A 535 37.94 4.99 -21.07
CA ARG A 535 38.08 4.26 -22.35
C ARG A 535 39.39 3.43 -22.43
N GLY A 536 40.41 3.84 -21.68
CA GLY A 536 41.70 3.12 -21.58
C GLY A 536 41.68 1.94 -20.59
N LEU A 537 40.64 1.75 -19.81
CA LEU A 537 40.56 0.65 -18.84
C LEU A 537 40.26 -0.69 -19.52
N PRO A 538 40.97 -1.77 -19.12
CA PRO A 538 40.62 -3.11 -19.59
C PRO A 538 39.18 -3.47 -19.22
N GLY A 539 38.45 -3.99 -20.18
CA GLY A 539 37.05 -4.39 -19.95
C GLY A 539 36.02 -3.26 -20.17
N VAL A 540 36.40 -2.03 -20.47
CA VAL A 540 35.50 -0.96 -20.88
C VAL A 540 35.31 -0.99 -22.40
N GLN A 541 34.05 -1.07 -22.84
CA GLN A 541 33.69 -1.07 -24.28
C GLN A 541 33.34 0.32 -24.80
N SER A 542 32.59 1.08 -24.03
CA SER A 542 32.15 2.42 -24.41
C SER A 542 31.82 3.27 -23.18
N VAL A 543 31.96 4.59 -23.37
CA VAL A 543 31.69 5.60 -22.35
C VAL A 543 30.90 6.73 -22.98
N SER A 544 29.85 7.20 -22.31
CA SER A 544 29.00 8.31 -22.75
C SER A 544 28.56 9.16 -21.57
N LEU A 545 27.99 10.33 -21.86
CA LEU A 545 27.39 11.20 -20.84
C LEU A 545 25.88 11.28 -21.04
N VAL A 546 25.18 11.35 -19.92
CA VAL A 546 23.75 11.55 -19.84
C VAL A 546 23.42 12.42 -18.64
N ARG A 547 22.45 13.33 -18.78
CA ARG A 547 22.03 14.18 -17.65
C ARG A 547 21.14 13.43 -16.68
N LEU A 548 20.19 12.67 -17.19
CA LEU A 548 19.25 11.86 -16.41
C LEU A 548 19.52 10.38 -16.70
N PRO A 549 20.33 9.71 -15.87
CA PRO A 549 20.60 8.29 -16.05
C PRO A 549 19.34 7.46 -15.83
N PRO A 550 19.17 6.32 -16.49
CA PRO A 550 18.05 5.42 -16.26
C PRO A 550 17.89 5.07 -14.79
N LEU A 551 16.65 5.02 -14.32
CA LEU A 551 16.31 4.66 -12.93
C LEU A 551 16.95 5.57 -11.88
N GLY A 552 17.40 6.75 -12.28
CA GLY A 552 17.93 7.79 -11.39
C GLY A 552 16.83 8.37 -10.49
N HIS A 553 17.24 9.19 -9.50
CA HIS A 553 16.32 9.79 -8.54
C HIS A 553 15.53 10.97 -9.13
N ALA A 554 16.02 11.56 -10.23
CA ALA A 554 15.42 12.72 -10.88
C ALA A 554 14.63 12.27 -12.12
N ILE A 555 13.33 12.45 -12.08
CA ILE A 555 12.46 12.32 -13.25
C ILE A 555 12.09 13.74 -13.66
N SER A 556 12.52 14.15 -14.86
CA SER A 556 12.06 15.40 -15.47
C SER A 556 10.90 15.07 -16.39
N ARG A 557 9.75 15.65 -16.13
CA ARG A 557 8.58 15.62 -17.00
C ARG A 557 8.15 17.03 -17.26
N MET A 558 7.95 17.37 -18.52
CA MET A 558 7.39 18.64 -18.93
C MET A 558 6.25 18.41 -19.93
N ASP A 559 5.28 19.30 -19.91
CA ASP A 559 4.21 19.31 -20.91
C ASP A 559 4.63 20.26 -22.05
N GLU A 560 4.86 19.72 -23.23
CA GLU A 560 5.28 20.45 -24.43
C GLU A 560 4.12 20.54 -25.42
N GLU A 561 3.93 21.69 -26.04
CA GLU A 561 2.89 21.85 -27.06
C GLU A 561 3.39 21.31 -28.41
N ILE A 562 2.92 20.12 -28.78
CA ILE A 562 3.28 19.45 -30.04
C ILE A 562 2.02 19.31 -30.90
N ASN A 563 2.07 19.69 -32.14
CA ASN A 563 0.91 19.63 -33.07
C ASN A 563 -0.38 20.29 -32.52
N GLY A 564 -0.24 21.34 -31.70
CA GLY A 564 -1.36 22.09 -31.12
C GLY A 564 -2.07 21.45 -29.92
N HIS A 565 -1.44 20.44 -29.30
CA HIS A 565 -1.92 19.85 -28.05
C HIS A 565 -0.77 19.60 -27.07
N PRO A 566 -1.00 19.67 -25.75
CA PRO A 566 0.02 19.41 -24.75
C PRO A 566 0.35 17.91 -24.70
N VAL A 567 1.63 17.60 -24.85
CA VAL A 567 2.18 16.24 -24.78
C VAL A 567 3.12 16.15 -23.60
N PRO A 568 2.92 15.23 -22.66
CA PRO A 568 3.88 14.99 -21.61
C PRO A 568 5.11 14.31 -22.17
N VAL A 569 6.26 14.98 -22.08
CA VAL A 569 7.55 14.50 -22.60
C VAL A 569 8.55 14.32 -21.46
N TYR A 570 9.47 13.38 -21.66
CA TYR A 570 10.61 13.15 -20.78
C TYR A 570 11.90 13.57 -21.48
N PRO A 571 12.40 14.79 -21.19
CA PRO A 571 13.59 15.31 -21.82
C PRO A 571 14.86 14.73 -21.23
N ASN A 572 15.89 14.50 -22.06
CA ASN A 572 17.22 14.09 -21.61
C ASN A 572 18.31 14.69 -22.49
N TRP A 573 19.39 15.17 -21.92
CA TRP A 573 20.54 15.71 -22.62
C TRP A 573 21.64 14.68 -22.66
N VAL A 574 22.17 14.38 -23.84
CA VAL A 574 23.01 13.21 -24.04
C VAL A 574 24.17 13.48 -24.99
N THR A 575 25.25 12.74 -24.87
CA THR A 575 26.31 12.69 -25.89
C THR A 575 25.96 11.68 -27.00
N PRO A 576 26.50 11.84 -28.22
CA PRO A 576 26.20 10.96 -29.36
C PRO A 576 26.45 9.47 -29.10
N ASP A 577 27.41 9.16 -28.24
CA ASP A 577 27.81 7.79 -27.90
C ASP A 577 26.80 7.07 -26.97
N LEU A 578 25.78 7.79 -26.41
CA LEU A 578 24.83 7.20 -25.46
C LEU A 578 24.10 5.99 -26.04
N PHE A 579 23.58 6.12 -27.24
CA PHE A 579 22.77 5.08 -27.87
C PHE A 579 23.58 3.79 -28.07
N LYS A 580 24.87 3.92 -28.42
CA LYS A 580 25.81 2.80 -28.52
C LYS A 580 26.13 2.23 -27.13
N THR A 581 26.36 3.10 -26.15
CA THR A 581 26.74 2.66 -24.78
C THR A 581 25.59 1.92 -24.09
N MET A 582 24.37 2.38 -24.28
CA MET A 582 23.18 1.77 -23.70
C MET A 582 22.54 0.68 -24.57
N GLU A 583 23.06 0.46 -25.81
CA GLU A 583 22.46 -0.43 -26.83
C GLU A 583 21.03 -0.05 -27.25
N ILE A 584 20.70 1.23 -27.22
CA ILE A 584 19.42 1.74 -27.72
C ILE A 584 19.53 1.82 -29.25
N PRO A 585 18.75 1.04 -30.00
CA PRO A 585 18.84 1.07 -31.46
C PRO A 585 18.27 2.36 -32.05
N ILE A 586 18.97 2.95 -33.02
CA ILE A 586 18.38 4.01 -33.86
C ILE A 586 17.61 3.34 -34.97
N ARG A 587 16.29 3.53 -34.99
CA ARG A 587 15.33 2.93 -35.92
C ARG A 587 15.25 3.67 -37.26
N LEU A 588 15.25 4.99 -37.18
CA LEU A 588 15.21 5.87 -38.36
C LEU A 588 16.19 7.03 -38.19
N GLY A 589 16.73 7.54 -39.28
CA GLY A 589 17.65 8.68 -39.24
C GLY A 589 19.05 8.33 -38.72
N ARG A 590 19.60 9.19 -37.87
CA ARG A 590 20.98 9.10 -37.36
C ARG A 590 21.08 9.59 -35.90
N THR A 591 22.23 9.33 -35.28
CA THR A 591 22.63 9.97 -34.01
C THR A 591 23.12 11.40 -34.25
N PHE A 592 23.40 12.13 -33.16
CA PHE A 592 23.96 13.48 -33.21
C PHE A 592 25.39 13.49 -33.79
N TYR A 593 25.71 14.57 -34.48
CA TYR A 593 27.12 14.89 -34.79
C TYR A 593 27.77 15.57 -33.59
N PRO A 594 29.09 15.43 -33.40
CA PRO A 594 29.80 16.13 -32.34
C PRO A 594 29.59 17.64 -32.43
N GLY A 595 29.12 18.26 -31.33
CA GLY A 595 28.88 19.70 -31.26
C GLY A 595 27.62 20.18 -32.00
N GLU A 596 26.75 19.27 -32.47
CA GLU A 596 25.48 19.62 -33.10
C GLU A 596 24.58 20.36 -32.11
N LYS A 597 23.84 21.33 -32.61
CA LYS A 597 22.81 22.08 -31.89
C LYS A 597 21.52 22.02 -32.71
N ASN A 598 20.40 22.39 -32.13
CA ASN A 598 19.11 22.43 -32.79
C ASN A 598 18.69 21.09 -33.44
N ALA A 599 19.06 19.98 -32.81
CA ALA A 599 18.70 18.65 -33.23
C ALA A 599 18.06 17.89 -32.05
N VAL A 600 17.08 17.03 -32.33
CA VAL A 600 16.43 16.20 -31.34
C VAL A 600 16.28 14.78 -31.89
N ILE A 601 16.45 13.78 -31.03
CA ILE A 601 16.11 12.38 -31.30
C ILE A 601 14.90 12.05 -30.43
N VAL A 602 13.89 11.44 -31.04
CA VAL A 602 12.64 11.08 -30.35
C VAL A 602 12.52 9.58 -30.18
N SER A 603 11.77 9.12 -29.17
CA SER A 603 11.48 7.71 -29.00
C SER A 603 10.50 7.19 -30.06
N GLU A 604 10.49 5.88 -30.27
CA GLU A 604 9.53 5.21 -31.15
C GLU A 604 8.07 5.45 -30.71
N ALA A 605 7.82 5.48 -29.38
CA ALA A 605 6.54 5.80 -28.79
C ALA A 605 6.07 7.20 -29.18
N MET A 606 6.98 8.19 -29.11
CA MET A 606 6.67 9.56 -29.56
C MET A 606 6.37 9.59 -31.05
N ALA A 607 7.17 8.93 -31.86
CA ALA A 607 6.99 8.89 -33.31
C ALA A 607 5.64 8.29 -33.70
N ARG A 608 5.22 7.20 -33.03
CA ARG A 608 3.91 6.56 -33.26
C ARG A 608 2.74 7.45 -32.88
N LYS A 609 2.91 8.23 -31.80
CA LYS A 609 1.84 9.06 -31.24
C LYS A 609 1.64 10.36 -31.99
N GLU A 610 2.75 11.06 -32.29
CA GLU A 610 2.70 12.41 -32.84
C GLU A 610 2.71 12.44 -34.38
N TRP A 611 3.26 11.40 -35.06
CA TRP A 611 3.33 11.29 -36.52
C TRP A 611 2.88 9.90 -36.99
N PRO A 612 1.63 9.46 -36.74
CA PRO A 612 1.16 8.13 -37.09
C PRO A 612 1.24 7.87 -38.60
N GLY A 613 2.06 6.91 -38.98
CA GLY A 613 2.25 6.55 -40.42
C GLY A 613 3.09 7.50 -41.22
N GLN A 614 3.69 8.53 -40.63
CA GLN A 614 4.58 9.48 -41.29
C GLN A 614 6.03 9.30 -40.85
N ASN A 615 6.96 9.84 -41.61
CA ASN A 615 8.36 9.89 -41.19
C ASN A 615 8.60 11.13 -40.32
N PRO A 616 8.97 10.94 -39.02
CA PRO A 616 9.22 12.10 -38.14
C PRO A 616 10.56 12.79 -38.42
N VAL A 617 11.50 12.14 -39.13
CA VAL A 617 12.82 12.71 -39.41
C VAL A 617 12.65 13.92 -40.37
N GLY A 618 13.19 15.06 -39.94
CA GLY A 618 13.06 16.34 -40.63
C GLY A 618 11.92 17.22 -40.12
N GLN A 619 11.05 16.73 -39.27
CA GLN A 619 10.01 17.54 -38.61
C GLN A 619 10.65 18.49 -37.59
N LEU A 620 9.96 19.58 -37.29
CA LEU A 620 10.39 20.61 -36.33
C LEU A 620 9.64 20.47 -35.02
N LEU A 621 10.33 20.41 -33.94
CA LEU A 621 9.78 20.43 -32.57
C LEU A 621 10.08 21.77 -31.91
N PRO A 622 9.16 22.29 -31.08
CA PRO A 622 9.42 23.48 -30.27
C PRO A 622 10.59 23.23 -29.31
N ASN A 623 11.40 24.26 -29.06
CA ASN A 623 12.41 24.25 -27.99
C ASN A 623 12.55 25.69 -27.47
N GLY A 624 11.83 26.02 -26.39
CA GLY A 624 11.70 27.36 -25.90
C GLY A 624 11.21 28.34 -26.99
N ASP A 625 12.00 29.37 -27.29
CA ASP A 625 11.73 30.32 -28.35
C ASP A 625 12.19 29.87 -29.76
N GLY A 626 12.81 28.67 -29.85
CA GLY A 626 13.37 28.07 -31.07
C GLY A 626 12.62 26.84 -31.55
N LYS A 627 13.23 26.17 -32.53
CA LYS A 627 12.77 24.87 -33.06
C LYS A 627 13.96 23.98 -33.33
N ASP A 628 13.86 22.72 -32.87
CA ASP A 628 14.83 21.69 -33.18
C ASP A 628 14.33 20.74 -34.25
N THR A 629 15.25 20.26 -35.08
CA THR A 629 14.93 19.30 -36.13
C THR A 629 15.04 17.88 -35.60
N VAL A 630 14.03 17.05 -35.82
CA VAL A 630 14.08 15.64 -35.56
C VAL A 630 15.09 14.99 -36.50
N VAL A 631 16.23 14.51 -36.01
CA VAL A 631 17.30 13.90 -36.79
C VAL A 631 17.31 12.39 -36.76
N GLY A 632 16.64 11.80 -35.79
CA GLY A 632 16.55 10.36 -35.61
C GLY A 632 15.40 9.90 -34.73
N VAL A 633 15.09 8.62 -34.82
CA VAL A 633 14.13 7.92 -33.96
C VAL A 633 14.87 6.81 -33.25
N ALA A 634 14.92 6.86 -31.93
CA ALA A 634 15.51 5.82 -31.07
C ALA A 634 14.45 4.79 -30.68
N GLY A 635 14.87 3.55 -30.47
CA GLY A 635 14.01 2.54 -29.85
C GLY A 635 13.51 3.02 -28.47
N ASP A 636 12.35 2.54 -28.07
CA ASP A 636 11.80 2.84 -26.76
C ASP A 636 12.72 2.26 -25.67
N ALA A 637 13.22 3.13 -24.81
CA ALA A 637 14.04 2.76 -23.65
C ALA A 637 13.31 3.30 -22.42
N HIS A 638 12.86 2.41 -21.54
CA HIS A 638 12.11 2.78 -20.34
C HIS A 638 13.04 3.39 -19.26
N VAL A 639 13.61 4.54 -19.61
CA VAL A 639 14.64 5.24 -18.78
C VAL A 639 14.02 5.78 -17.50
N ASN A 640 12.81 6.31 -17.58
CA ASN A 640 12.14 6.99 -16.46
C ASN A 640 11.19 6.07 -15.68
N ALA A 641 10.49 5.17 -16.37
CA ALA A 641 9.56 4.24 -15.75
C ALA A 641 9.40 3.00 -16.62
N VAL A 642 9.81 1.86 -16.11
CA VAL A 642 9.73 0.56 -16.81
C VAL A 642 8.29 0.13 -17.13
N ASN A 643 7.33 0.80 -16.54
CA ASN A 643 5.89 0.49 -16.63
C ASN A 643 5.08 1.47 -17.51
N ASP A 644 5.74 2.38 -18.23
CA ASP A 644 5.08 3.34 -19.12
C ASP A 644 5.45 3.08 -20.57
N ASP A 645 4.74 2.15 -21.22
CA ASP A 645 4.92 1.79 -22.63
C ASP A 645 4.62 2.97 -23.60
N ASP A 646 3.94 4.01 -23.10
CA ASP A 646 3.62 5.21 -23.83
C ASP A 646 4.54 6.39 -23.46
N ALA A 647 5.65 6.16 -22.75
CA ALA A 647 6.58 7.21 -22.36
C ALA A 647 7.19 7.89 -23.59
N VAL A 648 6.94 9.17 -23.72
CA VAL A 648 7.44 9.99 -24.82
C VAL A 648 8.79 10.58 -24.41
N GLU A 649 9.87 9.98 -24.89
CA GLU A 649 11.23 10.45 -24.58
C GLU A 649 11.79 11.30 -25.71
N GLN A 650 12.49 12.36 -25.31
CA GLN A 650 13.20 13.26 -26.20
C GLN A 650 14.66 13.35 -25.75
N TYR A 651 15.56 13.24 -26.69
CA TYR A 651 17.01 13.35 -26.44
C TYR A 651 17.54 14.57 -27.17
N TRP A 652 18.25 15.43 -26.43
CA TRP A 652 18.95 16.59 -26.97
C TRP A 652 20.47 16.43 -26.86
N PRO A 653 21.23 17.00 -27.78
CA PRO A 653 22.69 16.97 -27.69
C PRO A 653 23.15 17.85 -26.52
N ALA A 654 23.89 17.25 -25.59
CA ALA A 654 24.43 17.94 -24.42
C ALA A 654 25.36 19.09 -24.81
N GLN A 655 25.14 20.26 -24.23
CA GLN A 655 25.95 21.46 -24.41
C GLN A 655 26.89 21.66 -23.22
N THR A 656 27.79 22.64 -23.33
CA THR A 656 28.77 22.91 -22.24
C THR A 656 28.08 23.27 -20.93
N ASP A 657 26.96 23.97 -20.98
CA ASP A 657 26.21 24.40 -19.80
C ASP A 657 25.56 23.24 -19.04
N ASP A 658 25.35 22.09 -19.70
CA ASP A 658 24.80 20.90 -19.06
C ASP A 658 25.86 20.08 -18.29
N MET A 659 27.15 20.33 -18.53
CA MET A 659 28.25 19.48 -18.05
C MET A 659 28.30 19.29 -16.53
N PRO A 660 27.97 20.28 -15.68
CA PRO A 660 27.97 20.09 -14.24
C PRO A 660 27.01 19.01 -13.73
N ASP A 661 25.91 18.77 -14.47
CA ASP A 661 24.84 17.84 -14.11
C ASP A 661 24.95 16.48 -14.85
N MET A 662 26.07 16.25 -15.56
CA MET A 662 26.23 15.02 -16.37
C MET A 662 26.77 13.85 -15.57
N THR A 663 26.13 12.71 -15.78
CA THR A 663 26.53 11.38 -15.30
C THR A 663 27.26 10.62 -16.41
N VAL A 664 28.30 9.93 -16.04
CA VAL A 664 29.10 9.10 -16.98
C VAL A 664 28.51 7.69 -17.00
N MET A 665 28.08 7.23 -18.15
CA MET A 665 27.66 5.85 -18.38
C MET A 665 28.83 5.05 -18.92
N VAL A 666 29.17 3.96 -18.26
CA VAL A 666 30.30 3.08 -18.64
C VAL A 666 29.77 1.70 -18.94
N ARG A 667 30.04 1.21 -20.15
CA ARG A 667 29.69 -0.15 -20.55
C ARG A 667 30.90 -1.06 -20.43
N SER A 668 30.75 -2.18 -19.74
CA SER A 668 31.78 -3.23 -19.63
C SER A 668 31.59 -4.34 -20.67
N SER A 669 32.65 -5.06 -20.96
CA SER A 669 32.64 -6.27 -21.80
C SER A 669 32.18 -7.53 -21.06
N GLY A 670 31.94 -7.45 -19.77
CA GLY A 670 31.51 -8.54 -18.89
C GLY A 670 30.93 -8.00 -17.60
N ASP A 671 31.07 -8.73 -16.50
CA ASP A 671 30.60 -8.29 -15.17
C ASP A 671 31.31 -6.99 -14.78
N PRO A 672 30.52 -5.90 -14.51
CA PRO A 672 31.09 -4.59 -14.17
C PRO A 672 31.69 -4.51 -12.75
N GLY A 673 31.46 -5.51 -11.87
CA GLY A 673 31.80 -5.45 -10.44
C GLY A 673 33.28 -5.20 -10.12
N GLY A 674 34.22 -5.43 -11.06
CA GLY A 674 35.64 -5.12 -10.92
C GLY A 674 36.02 -3.67 -11.24
N LEU A 675 35.15 -2.90 -11.89
CA LEU A 675 35.49 -1.55 -12.37
C LEU A 675 35.35 -0.45 -11.30
N PRO A 676 34.40 -0.49 -10.32
CA PRO A 676 34.20 0.59 -9.36
C PRO A 676 35.45 1.08 -8.63
N PRO A 677 36.34 0.22 -8.10
CA PRO A 677 37.58 0.68 -7.46
C PRO A 677 38.54 1.42 -8.43
N MET A 678 38.59 0.98 -9.68
CA MET A 678 39.45 1.58 -10.72
C MET A 678 38.89 2.94 -11.13
N ILE A 679 37.58 3.06 -11.29
CA ILE A 679 36.87 4.31 -11.60
C ILE A 679 37.07 5.31 -10.48
N LYS A 680 36.93 4.88 -9.21
CA LYS A 680 37.20 5.71 -8.03
C LYS A 680 38.62 6.25 -8.05
N SER A 681 39.62 5.40 -8.30
CA SER A 681 41.03 5.82 -8.39
C SER A 681 41.27 6.84 -9.51
N ILE A 682 40.60 6.68 -10.66
CA ILE A 682 40.65 7.67 -11.75
C ILE A 682 40.09 9.00 -11.30
N SER A 683 38.92 9.03 -10.70
CA SER A 683 38.28 10.25 -10.20
C SER A 683 39.16 10.95 -9.18
N GLU A 684 39.69 10.24 -8.19
CA GLU A 684 40.58 10.78 -7.15
C GLU A 684 41.87 11.32 -7.73
N SER A 685 42.41 10.73 -8.82
CA SER A 685 43.59 11.23 -9.49
C SER A 685 43.36 12.49 -10.32
N LEU A 686 42.12 12.73 -10.73
CA LEU A 686 41.68 13.94 -11.44
C LEU A 686 41.38 15.06 -10.47
N ASP A 687 40.66 14.79 -9.41
CA ASP A 687 40.42 15.69 -8.30
C ASP A 687 40.13 14.88 -7.00
N PRO A 688 41.06 14.95 -6.03
CA PRO A 688 40.90 14.23 -4.76
C PRO A 688 39.76 14.72 -3.88
N ALA A 689 39.14 15.85 -4.19
CA ALA A 689 38.01 16.38 -3.45
C ALA A 689 36.67 15.80 -3.91
N LEU A 690 36.63 15.14 -5.06
CA LEU A 690 35.42 14.54 -5.61
C LEU A 690 35.22 13.09 -5.15
N PHE A 691 33.97 12.76 -4.86
CA PHE A 691 33.53 11.41 -4.48
C PHE A 691 32.44 10.98 -5.43
N PRO A 692 32.78 10.32 -6.56
CA PRO A 692 31.80 9.89 -7.54
C PRO A 692 30.90 8.83 -6.93
N GLU A 693 29.60 8.98 -7.15
CA GLU A 693 28.64 7.94 -6.86
C GLU A 693 28.66 6.90 -8.00
N ILE A 694 29.12 5.69 -7.70
CA ILE A 694 29.23 4.61 -8.68
C ILE A 694 28.16 3.57 -8.37
N ARG A 695 27.28 3.33 -9.33
CA ARG A 695 26.18 2.38 -9.20
C ARG A 695 26.19 1.38 -10.35
N GLU A 696 26.04 0.11 -10.04
CA GLU A 696 25.78 -0.92 -11.05
C GLU A 696 24.32 -0.85 -11.46
N MET A 697 24.05 -0.67 -12.75
CA MET A 697 22.67 -0.57 -13.26
C MET A 697 21.88 -1.85 -13.00
N LYS A 698 22.53 -3.01 -13.01
CA LYS A 698 21.93 -4.30 -12.65
C LYS A 698 21.37 -4.32 -11.23
N ILE A 699 22.14 -3.79 -10.27
CA ILE A 699 21.69 -3.69 -8.86
C ILE A 699 20.56 -2.69 -8.76
N LEU A 700 20.70 -1.53 -9.41
CA LEU A 700 19.68 -0.48 -9.42
C LEU A 700 18.34 -0.96 -10.00
N TYR A 701 18.41 -1.69 -11.13
CA TYR A 701 17.22 -2.27 -11.77
C TYR A 701 16.56 -3.32 -10.88
N ARG A 702 17.36 -4.21 -10.28
CA ARG A 702 16.85 -5.21 -9.35
C ARG A 702 16.15 -4.56 -8.16
N ASP A 703 16.79 -3.59 -7.49
CA ASP A 703 16.32 -3.03 -6.23
C ASP A 703 15.14 -2.07 -6.44
N ASN A 704 15.17 -1.23 -7.49
CA ASN A 704 14.12 -0.24 -7.75
C ASN A 704 12.94 -0.77 -8.56
N VAL A 705 13.14 -1.82 -9.38
CA VAL A 705 12.11 -2.33 -10.28
C VAL A 705 11.73 -3.75 -9.90
N LEU A 706 12.66 -4.71 -10.00
CA LEU A 706 12.32 -6.13 -9.86
C LEU A 706 11.84 -6.48 -8.46
N GLN A 707 12.51 -6.02 -7.41
CA GLN A 707 12.13 -6.34 -6.03
C GLN A 707 10.73 -5.81 -5.68
N MET A 708 10.40 -4.61 -6.14
CA MET A 708 9.05 -4.05 -5.95
C MET A 708 8.01 -4.87 -6.70
N VAL A 709 8.29 -5.20 -7.96
CA VAL A 709 7.39 -5.97 -8.83
C VAL A 709 7.22 -7.40 -8.32
N GLU A 710 8.29 -8.05 -7.87
CA GLU A 710 8.25 -9.39 -7.24
C GLU A 710 7.38 -9.37 -5.96
N THR A 711 7.54 -8.38 -5.11
CA THR A 711 6.72 -8.23 -3.89
C THR A 711 5.24 -8.05 -4.22
N ILE A 712 4.93 -7.25 -5.24
CA ILE A 712 3.56 -7.10 -5.76
C ILE A 712 3.04 -8.42 -6.32
N ALA A 713 3.86 -9.14 -7.11
CA ALA A 713 3.51 -10.44 -7.68
C ALA A 713 3.16 -11.47 -6.62
N GLU A 714 4.01 -11.62 -5.61
CA GLU A 714 3.78 -12.53 -4.48
C GLU A 714 2.47 -12.19 -3.76
N THR A 715 2.26 -10.90 -3.48
CA THR A 715 1.05 -10.42 -2.78
C THR A 715 -0.21 -10.69 -3.61
N VAL A 716 -0.21 -10.35 -4.88
CA VAL A 716 -1.35 -10.56 -5.80
C VAL A 716 -1.63 -12.05 -6.00
N THR A 717 -0.59 -12.85 -6.16
CA THR A 717 -0.71 -14.32 -6.28
C THR A 717 -1.32 -14.91 -5.03
N MET A 718 -0.89 -14.48 -3.85
CA MET A 718 -1.45 -14.92 -2.57
C MET A 718 -2.93 -14.54 -2.43
N ILE A 719 -3.29 -13.29 -2.77
CA ILE A 719 -4.69 -12.83 -2.77
C ILE A 719 -5.53 -13.62 -3.77
N GLY A 720 -5.01 -13.88 -4.98
CA GLY A 720 -5.66 -14.71 -6.00
C GLY A 720 -5.90 -16.13 -5.52
N LEU A 721 -4.92 -16.75 -4.87
CA LEU A 721 -5.05 -18.09 -4.29
C LEU A 721 -6.10 -18.12 -3.18
N ILE A 722 -6.12 -17.12 -2.31
CA ILE A 722 -7.15 -16.97 -1.27
C ILE A 722 -8.54 -16.86 -1.92
N ALA A 723 -8.68 -16.05 -2.96
CA ALA A 723 -9.94 -15.89 -3.68
C ALA A 723 -10.42 -17.24 -4.29
N VAL A 724 -9.51 -18.01 -4.90
CA VAL A 724 -9.77 -19.36 -5.41
C VAL A 724 -10.25 -20.30 -4.30
N LEU A 725 -9.55 -20.34 -3.17
CA LEU A 725 -9.89 -21.20 -2.04
C LEU A 725 -11.26 -20.84 -1.46
N VAL A 726 -11.53 -19.57 -1.23
CA VAL A 726 -12.83 -19.11 -0.70
C VAL A 726 -13.95 -19.41 -1.68
N ALA A 727 -13.74 -19.20 -2.98
CA ALA A 727 -14.70 -19.55 -4.03
C ALA A 727 -14.98 -21.07 -4.06
N ALA A 728 -13.93 -21.89 -4.01
CA ALA A 728 -14.05 -23.36 -4.05
C ALA A 728 -14.83 -23.89 -2.85
N VAL A 729 -14.48 -23.46 -1.64
CA VAL A 729 -15.17 -23.87 -0.39
C VAL A 729 -16.67 -23.52 -0.46
N GLY A 730 -16.98 -22.32 -0.94
CA GLY A 730 -18.37 -21.88 -1.03
C GLY A 730 -19.19 -22.65 -2.07
N ILE A 731 -18.66 -22.80 -3.26
CA ILE A 731 -19.35 -23.53 -4.35
C ILE A 731 -19.51 -25.00 -3.95
N ILE A 732 -18.49 -25.65 -3.39
CA ILE A 732 -18.56 -27.03 -2.89
C ILE A 732 -19.62 -27.14 -1.79
N GLY A 733 -19.66 -26.21 -0.85
CA GLY A 733 -20.64 -26.18 0.24
C GLY A 733 -22.08 -26.07 -0.26
N LEU A 734 -22.35 -25.14 -1.17
CA LEU A 734 -23.68 -24.90 -1.74
C LEU A 734 -24.17 -26.09 -2.61
N VAL A 735 -23.28 -26.64 -3.43
CA VAL A 735 -23.60 -27.79 -4.29
C VAL A 735 -23.80 -29.03 -3.43
N SER A 736 -22.93 -29.30 -2.45
CA SER A 736 -23.08 -30.45 -1.54
C SER A 736 -24.40 -30.40 -0.79
N PHE A 737 -24.78 -29.24 -0.30
CA PHE A 737 -26.08 -29.02 0.35
C PHE A 737 -27.24 -29.25 -0.60
N SER A 738 -27.15 -28.74 -1.83
CA SER A 738 -28.20 -28.89 -2.84
C SER A 738 -28.42 -30.34 -3.22
N VAL A 739 -27.37 -31.16 -3.33
CA VAL A 739 -27.42 -32.60 -3.61
C VAL A 739 -28.02 -33.35 -2.43
N SER A 740 -27.59 -33.01 -1.17
CA SER A 740 -28.07 -33.71 0.02
C SER A 740 -29.58 -33.47 0.26
N GLN A 741 -30.14 -32.35 -0.09
CA GLN A 741 -31.61 -32.09 -0.01
C GLN A 741 -32.43 -32.95 -0.97
N ARG A 742 -31.80 -33.47 -2.05
CA ARG A 742 -32.48 -34.25 -3.09
C ARG A 742 -32.09 -35.75 -3.10
N LEU A 743 -31.41 -36.18 -2.02
CA LEU A 743 -30.98 -37.58 -1.94
C LEU A 743 -32.14 -38.55 -2.12
N LYS A 744 -33.35 -38.26 -1.55
CA LYS A 744 -34.56 -39.09 -1.74
C LYS A 744 -35.03 -39.08 -3.22
N GLU A 745 -35.05 -37.92 -3.89
CA GLU A 745 -35.42 -37.80 -5.30
C GLU A 745 -34.42 -38.55 -6.19
N ILE A 746 -33.13 -38.42 -5.89
CA ILE A 746 -32.04 -39.16 -6.60
C ILE A 746 -32.19 -40.68 -6.38
N ALA A 747 -32.44 -41.11 -5.14
CA ALA A 747 -32.62 -42.51 -4.81
C ALA A 747 -33.83 -43.12 -5.53
N ILE A 748 -34.96 -42.38 -5.57
CA ILE A 748 -36.17 -42.83 -6.31
C ILE A 748 -35.88 -42.95 -7.81
N ARG A 749 -35.20 -41.99 -8.42
CA ARG A 749 -34.85 -42.06 -9.86
C ARG A 749 -33.92 -43.26 -10.16
N MET A 750 -32.92 -43.47 -9.29
CA MET A 750 -32.04 -44.64 -9.44
C MET A 750 -32.79 -45.98 -9.24
N ALA A 751 -33.72 -46.01 -8.28
CA ALA A 751 -34.58 -47.19 -8.09
C ALA A 751 -35.50 -47.46 -9.31
N LEU A 752 -35.87 -46.42 -10.05
CA LEU A 752 -36.64 -46.51 -11.31
C LEU A 752 -35.77 -46.78 -12.54
N GLY A 753 -34.45 -47.02 -12.37
CA GLY A 753 -33.55 -47.42 -13.44
C GLY A 753 -32.73 -46.30 -14.09
N ALA A 754 -32.77 -45.10 -13.57
CA ALA A 754 -31.93 -44.00 -14.07
C ALA A 754 -30.44 -44.29 -13.93
N GLY A 755 -29.70 -44.15 -15.01
CA GLY A 755 -28.25 -44.34 -15.04
C GLY A 755 -27.46 -43.27 -14.26
N LYS A 756 -26.29 -43.63 -13.73
CA LYS A 756 -25.41 -42.69 -12.96
C LYS A 756 -25.08 -41.43 -13.75
N ARG A 757 -24.92 -41.49 -15.06
CA ARG A 757 -24.66 -40.34 -15.94
C ARG A 757 -25.87 -39.42 -16.06
N GLU A 758 -27.08 -39.96 -16.13
CA GLU A 758 -28.32 -39.21 -16.25
C GLU A 758 -28.60 -38.40 -14.98
N VAL A 759 -28.39 -39.01 -13.81
CA VAL A 759 -28.50 -38.33 -12.51
C VAL A 759 -27.48 -37.21 -12.39
N LEU A 760 -26.20 -37.47 -12.78
CA LEU A 760 -25.15 -36.48 -12.75
C LEU A 760 -25.45 -35.29 -13.66
N THR A 761 -25.89 -35.57 -14.89
CA THR A 761 -26.25 -34.51 -15.86
C THR A 761 -27.46 -33.69 -15.39
N ALA A 762 -28.45 -34.30 -14.78
CA ALA A 762 -29.60 -33.62 -14.22
C ALA A 762 -29.19 -32.66 -13.06
N VAL A 763 -28.26 -33.11 -12.20
CA VAL A 763 -27.73 -32.27 -11.12
C VAL A 763 -26.94 -31.08 -11.68
N LEU A 764 -26.02 -31.32 -12.63
CA LEU A 764 -25.20 -30.26 -13.22
C LEU A 764 -26.05 -29.25 -14.01
N ARG A 765 -27.04 -29.71 -14.79
CA ARG A 765 -27.92 -28.83 -15.58
C ARG A 765 -28.71 -27.84 -14.72
N GLN A 766 -29.02 -28.19 -13.49
CA GLN A 766 -29.72 -27.28 -12.56
C GLN A 766 -28.88 -26.04 -12.17
N PHE A 767 -27.55 -26.20 -12.12
CA PHE A 767 -26.66 -25.10 -11.79
C PHE A 767 -26.23 -24.28 -13.01
N ALA A 768 -26.45 -24.81 -14.24
CA ALA A 768 -26.03 -24.17 -15.48
C ALA A 768 -26.57 -22.74 -15.63
N TRP A 769 -27.86 -22.52 -15.32
CA TRP A 769 -28.48 -21.20 -15.44
C TRP A 769 -27.94 -20.16 -14.46
N PRO A 770 -27.92 -20.35 -13.12
CA PRO A 770 -27.36 -19.39 -12.19
C PRO A 770 -25.84 -19.19 -12.37
N VAL A 771 -25.11 -20.23 -12.77
CA VAL A 771 -23.68 -20.12 -13.10
C VAL A 771 -23.49 -19.28 -14.36
N GLY A 772 -24.27 -19.50 -15.41
CA GLY A 772 -24.23 -18.74 -16.66
C GLY A 772 -24.50 -17.25 -16.43
N ILE A 773 -25.55 -16.91 -15.64
CA ILE A 773 -25.84 -15.54 -15.24
C ILE A 773 -24.66 -14.95 -14.45
N GLY A 774 -24.12 -15.69 -13.47
CA GLY A 774 -23.00 -15.25 -12.65
C GLY A 774 -21.73 -14.99 -13.47
N LEU A 775 -21.43 -15.83 -14.44
CA LEU A 775 -20.30 -15.63 -15.36
C LEU A 775 -20.49 -14.39 -16.23
N ILE A 776 -21.64 -14.20 -16.84
CA ILE A 776 -21.92 -13.05 -17.71
C ILE A 776 -21.83 -11.76 -16.90
N THR A 777 -22.54 -11.69 -15.77
CA THR A 777 -22.53 -10.49 -14.91
C THR A 777 -21.15 -10.26 -14.30
N GLY A 778 -20.45 -11.33 -13.86
CA GLY A 778 -19.11 -11.23 -13.30
C GLY A 778 -18.09 -10.74 -14.32
N THR A 779 -18.13 -11.26 -15.56
CA THR A 779 -17.25 -10.79 -16.65
C THR A 779 -17.53 -9.32 -17.00
N GLY A 780 -18.82 -8.91 -17.07
CA GLY A 780 -19.18 -7.50 -17.30
C GLY A 780 -18.70 -6.57 -16.18
N LEU A 781 -18.83 -6.97 -14.92
CA LEU A 781 -18.32 -6.21 -13.78
C LEU A 781 -16.77 -6.18 -13.74
N ALA A 782 -16.11 -7.29 -14.10
CA ALA A 782 -14.67 -7.35 -14.21
C ALA A 782 -14.13 -6.41 -15.30
N LEU A 783 -14.85 -6.32 -16.43
CA LEU A 783 -14.54 -5.36 -17.49
C LEU A 783 -14.61 -3.92 -16.99
N ALA A 784 -15.65 -3.56 -16.25
CA ALA A 784 -15.75 -2.25 -15.63
C ALA A 784 -14.63 -2.00 -14.59
N ALA A 785 -14.30 -3.00 -13.76
CA ALA A 785 -13.21 -2.90 -12.80
C ALA A 785 -11.84 -2.77 -13.49
N SER A 786 -11.59 -3.51 -14.58
CA SER A 786 -10.32 -3.45 -15.32
C SER A 786 -10.07 -2.09 -15.99
N THR A 787 -11.12 -1.36 -16.36
CA THR A 787 -10.97 0.02 -16.88
C THR A 787 -10.45 0.98 -15.81
N LEU A 788 -10.85 0.79 -14.54
CA LEU A 788 -10.34 1.56 -13.40
C LEU A 788 -8.87 1.20 -13.08
N LEU A 789 -8.50 -0.06 -13.38
CA LEU A 789 -7.15 -0.60 -13.15
C LEU A 789 -6.15 -0.24 -14.26
N ARG A 790 -6.58 0.32 -15.37
CA ARG A 790 -5.77 0.53 -16.58
C ARG A 790 -4.38 1.12 -16.29
N LYS A 791 -4.30 2.10 -15.38
CA LYS A 791 -3.04 2.75 -14.99
C LYS A 791 -2.11 1.84 -14.13
N ILE A 792 -2.64 0.74 -13.58
CA ILE A 792 -1.91 -0.18 -12.69
C ILE A 792 -1.55 -1.47 -13.43
N LEU A 793 -2.09 -1.68 -14.63
CA LEU A 793 -1.87 -2.89 -15.41
C LEU A 793 -0.56 -2.89 -16.22
N PHE A 794 0.30 -1.87 -16.05
CA PHE A 794 1.66 -1.84 -16.57
C PHE A 794 1.76 -2.32 -18.03
N GLY A 795 1.07 -1.65 -18.96
CA GLY A 795 1.09 -2.00 -20.40
C GLY A 795 0.20 -3.19 -20.82
N VAL A 796 -0.30 -3.98 -19.89
CA VAL A 796 -1.24 -5.05 -20.23
C VAL A 796 -2.61 -4.45 -20.56
N SER A 797 -3.17 -4.87 -21.70
CA SER A 797 -4.52 -4.46 -22.10
C SER A 797 -5.54 -4.86 -21.02
N ASN A 798 -6.44 -3.94 -20.67
CA ASN A 798 -7.58 -4.24 -19.80
C ASN A 798 -8.52 -5.33 -20.36
N LEU A 799 -8.36 -5.70 -21.65
CA LEU A 799 -9.05 -6.78 -22.35
C LEU A 799 -8.15 -7.99 -22.61
N ASP A 800 -7.08 -8.21 -21.82
CA ASP A 800 -6.16 -9.33 -22.06
C ASP A 800 -6.89 -10.69 -22.13
N PRO A 801 -6.95 -11.35 -23.30
CA PRO A 801 -7.75 -12.58 -23.46
C PRO A 801 -7.27 -13.71 -22.55
N LEU A 802 -5.97 -13.78 -22.26
CA LEU A 802 -5.39 -14.82 -21.42
C LEU A 802 -5.79 -14.67 -19.95
N GLY A 803 -5.83 -13.44 -19.43
CA GLY A 803 -6.29 -13.16 -18.09
C GLY A 803 -7.76 -13.55 -17.89
N TYR A 804 -8.61 -13.17 -18.84
CA TYR A 804 -10.05 -13.50 -18.78
C TYR A 804 -10.33 -14.99 -18.97
N THR A 805 -9.77 -15.60 -20.02
CA THR A 805 -10.02 -17.02 -20.31
C THR A 805 -9.45 -17.93 -19.24
N GLY A 806 -8.25 -17.64 -18.72
CA GLY A 806 -7.61 -18.40 -17.64
C GLY A 806 -8.46 -18.37 -16.36
N ALA A 807 -8.94 -17.20 -15.95
CA ALA A 807 -9.80 -17.05 -14.79
C ALA A 807 -11.13 -17.79 -14.93
N ILE A 808 -11.79 -17.71 -16.11
CA ILE A 808 -13.04 -18.41 -16.40
C ILE A 808 -12.82 -19.93 -16.39
N LEU A 809 -11.74 -20.43 -16.97
CA LEU A 809 -11.42 -21.86 -17.00
C LEU A 809 -11.16 -22.40 -15.59
N VAL A 810 -10.42 -21.67 -14.75
CA VAL A 810 -10.19 -22.05 -13.34
C VAL A 810 -11.51 -22.10 -12.59
N LEU A 811 -12.37 -21.09 -12.74
CA LEU A 811 -13.66 -21.03 -12.06
C LEU A 811 -14.59 -22.17 -12.54
N MET A 812 -14.64 -22.43 -13.84
CA MET A 812 -15.41 -23.55 -14.39
C MET A 812 -14.88 -24.90 -13.89
N GLY A 813 -13.56 -25.08 -13.80
CA GLY A 813 -12.95 -26.28 -13.21
C GLY A 813 -13.38 -26.48 -11.76
N ILE A 814 -13.40 -25.44 -10.95
CA ILE A 814 -13.89 -25.47 -9.56
C ILE A 814 -15.37 -25.87 -9.50
N ILE A 815 -16.21 -25.28 -10.34
CA ILE A 815 -17.66 -25.56 -10.38
C ILE A 815 -17.92 -27.04 -10.77
N VAL A 816 -17.21 -27.53 -11.75
CA VAL A 816 -17.32 -28.93 -12.20
C VAL A 816 -16.87 -29.88 -11.07
N LEU A 817 -15.74 -29.65 -10.44
CA LEU A 817 -15.23 -30.43 -9.32
C LEU A 817 -16.20 -30.39 -8.13
N ALA A 818 -16.73 -29.23 -7.81
CA ALA A 818 -17.70 -29.00 -6.75
C ALA A 818 -19.01 -29.79 -7.02
N GLY A 819 -19.41 -29.91 -8.27
CA GLY A 819 -20.58 -30.75 -8.67
C GLY A 819 -20.32 -32.25 -8.64
N LEU A 820 -19.13 -32.65 -9.10
CA LEU A 820 -18.77 -34.07 -9.22
C LEU A 820 -18.55 -34.74 -7.84
N LEU A 821 -17.90 -34.09 -6.90
CA LEU A 821 -17.53 -34.68 -5.60
C LEU A 821 -18.75 -35.11 -4.77
N PRO A 822 -19.78 -34.25 -4.53
CA PRO A 822 -20.97 -34.64 -3.80
C PRO A 822 -21.84 -35.63 -4.57
N ALA A 823 -21.95 -35.47 -5.90
CA ALA A 823 -22.74 -36.35 -6.73
C ALA A 823 -22.16 -37.79 -6.73
N ARG A 824 -20.83 -37.94 -6.79
CA ARG A 824 -20.17 -39.26 -6.65
C ARG A 824 -20.42 -39.90 -5.28
N ARG A 825 -20.47 -39.12 -4.20
CA ARG A 825 -20.78 -39.61 -2.85
C ARG A 825 -22.24 -40.07 -2.79
N ALA A 826 -23.19 -39.33 -3.35
CA ALA A 826 -24.61 -39.69 -3.41
C ALA A 826 -24.85 -41.00 -4.20
N LEU A 827 -24.09 -41.21 -5.27
CA LEU A 827 -24.18 -42.43 -6.10
C LEU A 827 -23.58 -43.70 -5.44
N ARG A 828 -22.83 -43.58 -4.36
CA ARG A 828 -22.25 -44.69 -3.57
C ARG A 828 -23.06 -45.04 -2.33
N LEU A 829 -24.14 -44.31 -2.02
CA LEU A 829 -25.01 -44.58 -0.88
C LEU A 829 -25.84 -45.81 -1.13
N ASP A 830 -26.06 -46.64 -0.08
CA ASP A 830 -26.90 -47.80 -0.10
C ASP A 830 -28.38 -47.39 -0.23
N LEU A 831 -29.01 -47.70 -1.37
CA LEU A 831 -30.40 -47.38 -1.72
C LEU A 831 -31.39 -47.85 -0.63
N ALA A 832 -31.14 -49.05 0.00
CA ALA A 832 -32.00 -49.56 1.05
C ALA A 832 -31.96 -48.73 2.33
N LYS A 833 -30.79 -48.24 2.72
CA LYS A 833 -30.67 -47.36 3.89
C LYS A 833 -31.27 -45.97 3.68
N THR A 834 -31.18 -45.42 2.46
CA THR A 834 -31.64 -44.07 2.15
C THR A 834 -33.16 -43.93 2.06
N LEU A 835 -33.86 -45.04 1.70
CA LEU A 835 -35.31 -45.08 1.66
C LEU A 835 -35.96 -45.39 3.00
N HIS A 836 -35.25 -45.99 3.98
CA HIS A 836 -35.72 -46.31 5.33
C HIS A 836 -35.49 -45.22 6.38
N TYR A 837 -34.76 -44.11 6.08
CA TYR A 837 -34.58 -43.03 7.02
C TYR A 837 -35.81 -42.12 7.04
N GLU A 838 -36.71 -42.32 8.01
CA GLU A 838 -37.75 -41.38 8.43
C GLU A 838 -37.24 -40.23 9.28
#